data_c6ec02a0452514d1432367392a493694
#
_entry.id   c6ec02a0452514d1432367392a493694
#
_cell.length_a   1.000
_cell.length_b   1.000
_cell.length_c   1.000
_cell.angle_alpha   90.00
_cell.angle_beta   90.00
_cell.angle_gamma   90.00
#
_symmetry.space_group_name_H-M   'P 1'
#
loop_
_entity.id
_entity.type
_entity.pdbx_description
1 polymer ?
#
loop_
_entity_poly.entity_id
_entity_poly.type
_entity_poly.pdbx_seq_one_letter_code
_entity_poly.pdbx_strand_id
1 'polypeptide(L)'
;MRRPLCVFCAGTLGLELVCAFLPQTGRFVPFAAFFIAGLLWALAGRLRKSPAWGYGICLILGAVLGLVLTGSTQAKWDAIQTAYDGRSVLLEAEVESTTSSYSPGRVRAVLRVETVDREAASLRVECASLPTCSPGDRVKGRFALETPDDTARLNALADGIALNAAYEKGFALLGQSTSFRARTARLQKRLSAALRQGMASGPAGVLAAMVTGDRTHLSKELRTAYRGAGLSHVLVVSGMHVSILCGDVLGRLLPNRKKRLRGYTGRRVRALFSAVLALLLVGVTGFTPSVLRAAGAVWLSALGVWVYGPPDALTSLGVAGVLMTAGNSYAVCDVGFQLSFAAVVGTLAGGAVVRRSQEAWEKQRAKKKRPRLRFWKRKALGLAGSLWETVCISACASMATFPVLVLRGMSTSLYALVSGAAVLWLVEPILLTGLGAALLGLAPALAPAQRVCSCCAEFLAEVLDRWALWVSGWPGAQIWFDTAYAAVVCLLLAGLCWLAFHNRVRLRVALPALLLTAGLAVFTGNALNRDAVRVELVGSRNAPAVVISRNESAVILFRGGDVTRCAVETTLERRNIRTVECLIDLRLRPRSAQRMGAEQRIAVDRMALYATRRVRCGPAEVEVLRTRNGCVARIHAAGQTFVTLSGSAALAAPVQADYLLASPARPDCVKYDAILSLSSDYRWMPEALSSGQLCHSFSRAE
;
A
#
# COMPACT_ATOMS: atom_id res chain seq x y z
N MET A 1 -0.64 -31.76 -11.24
CA MET A 1 -2.07 -31.56 -10.91
C MET A 1 -2.70 -30.65 -11.98
N ARG A 2 -3.89 -31.01 -12.46
CA ARG A 2 -4.64 -30.17 -13.41
C ARG A 2 -5.35 -29.06 -12.63
N ARG A 3 -5.17 -27.80 -13.02
CA ARG A 3 -5.72 -26.62 -12.30
C ARG A 3 -6.52 -25.72 -13.22
N PRO A 4 -7.62 -26.21 -13.81
CA PRO A 4 -8.40 -25.40 -14.78
C PRO A 4 -9.00 -24.15 -14.12
N LEU A 5 -9.49 -24.25 -12.91
CA LEU A 5 -10.07 -23.13 -12.16
C LEU A 5 -9.02 -22.05 -11.84
N CYS A 6 -7.75 -22.41 -11.59
CA CYS A 6 -6.67 -21.44 -11.40
C CYS A 6 -6.42 -20.62 -12.67
N VAL A 7 -6.47 -21.25 -13.86
CA VAL A 7 -6.31 -20.57 -15.15
C VAL A 7 -7.49 -19.65 -15.43
N PHE A 8 -8.71 -20.09 -15.11
CA PHE A 8 -9.91 -19.26 -15.18
C PHE A 8 -9.77 -17.99 -14.35
N CYS A 9 -9.41 -18.13 -13.06
CA CYS A 9 -9.22 -16.98 -12.17
C CYS A 9 -8.09 -16.06 -12.65
N ALA A 10 -6.98 -16.62 -13.17
CA ALA A 10 -5.88 -15.83 -13.74
C ALA A 10 -6.32 -15.02 -14.97
N GLY A 11 -7.19 -15.60 -15.83
CA GLY A 11 -7.79 -14.89 -16.95
C GLY A 11 -8.66 -13.72 -16.52
N THR A 12 -9.50 -13.93 -15.49
CA THR A 12 -10.38 -12.89 -14.93
C THR A 12 -9.55 -11.74 -14.35
N LEU A 13 -8.70 -12.02 -13.38
CA LEU A 13 -7.89 -11.01 -12.68
C LEU A 13 -6.88 -10.31 -13.59
N GLY A 14 -6.30 -11.06 -14.53
CA GLY A 14 -5.36 -10.49 -15.51
C GLY A 14 -6.04 -9.50 -16.45
N LEU A 15 -7.24 -9.81 -16.93
CA LEU A 15 -8.00 -8.89 -17.78
C LEU A 15 -8.48 -7.66 -17.00
N GLU A 16 -9.02 -7.84 -15.79
CA GLU A 16 -9.41 -6.72 -14.91
C GLU A 16 -8.25 -5.76 -14.67
N LEU A 17 -7.05 -6.30 -14.38
CA LEU A 17 -5.85 -5.49 -14.16
C LEU A 17 -5.47 -4.66 -15.39
N VAL A 18 -5.47 -5.27 -16.58
CA VAL A 18 -5.11 -4.55 -17.82
C VAL A 18 -6.18 -3.53 -18.19
N CYS A 19 -7.46 -3.89 -18.09
CA CYS A 19 -8.57 -3.00 -18.40
C CYS A 19 -8.66 -1.78 -17.47
N ALA A 20 -8.17 -1.89 -16.24
CA ALA A 20 -8.18 -0.78 -15.28
C ALA A 20 -7.29 0.41 -15.72
N PHE A 21 -6.27 0.16 -16.55
CA PHE A 21 -5.36 1.20 -17.07
C PHE A 21 -5.74 1.72 -18.46
N LEU A 22 -6.79 1.17 -19.07
CA LEU A 22 -7.19 1.52 -20.42
C LEU A 22 -8.52 2.28 -20.44
N PRO A 23 -8.67 3.26 -21.37
CA PRO A 23 -9.97 3.88 -21.62
C PRO A 23 -10.98 2.84 -22.12
N GLN A 24 -12.27 3.15 -22.02
CA GLN A 24 -13.35 2.21 -22.37
C GLN A 24 -13.21 1.63 -23.79
N THR A 25 -12.87 2.48 -24.75
CA THR A 25 -12.70 2.11 -26.17
C THR A 25 -11.52 1.16 -26.40
N GLY A 26 -10.49 1.19 -25.54
CA GLY A 26 -9.30 0.36 -25.67
C GLY A 26 -9.41 -1.05 -25.05
N ARG A 27 -10.46 -1.36 -24.31
CA ARG A 27 -10.58 -2.62 -23.55
C ARG A 27 -10.80 -3.87 -24.39
N PHE A 28 -11.32 -3.72 -25.59
CA PHE A 28 -11.46 -4.84 -26.50
C PHE A 28 -10.12 -5.40 -26.97
N VAL A 29 -9.05 -4.60 -26.99
CA VAL A 29 -7.72 -5.04 -27.40
C VAL A 29 -7.15 -6.10 -26.44
N PRO A 30 -7.05 -5.88 -25.12
CA PRO A 30 -6.58 -6.92 -24.21
C PRO A 30 -7.53 -8.12 -24.16
N PHE A 31 -8.83 -7.92 -24.24
CA PHE A 31 -9.78 -9.03 -24.32
C PHE A 31 -9.52 -9.90 -25.55
N ALA A 32 -9.34 -9.31 -26.73
CA ALA A 32 -9.00 -10.03 -27.95
C ALA A 32 -7.65 -10.79 -27.79
N ALA A 33 -6.66 -10.18 -27.15
CA ALA A 33 -5.38 -10.82 -26.88
C ALA A 33 -5.53 -12.06 -25.97
N PHE A 34 -6.29 -11.97 -24.87
CA PHE A 34 -6.58 -13.11 -24.00
C PHE A 34 -7.40 -14.20 -24.72
N PHE A 35 -8.37 -13.78 -25.53
CA PHE A 35 -9.20 -14.70 -26.34
C PHE A 35 -8.33 -15.46 -27.35
N ILE A 36 -7.51 -14.76 -28.12
CA ILE A 36 -6.62 -15.37 -29.11
C ILE A 36 -5.62 -16.30 -28.41
N ALA A 37 -5.00 -15.89 -27.31
CA ALA A 37 -4.08 -16.72 -26.53
C ALA A 37 -4.78 -17.99 -26.03
N GLY A 38 -5.99 -17.89 -25.52
CA GLY A 38 -6.80 -19.03 -25.08
C GLY A 38 -7.16 -19.96 -26.24
N LEU A 39 -7.53 -19.41 -27.40
CA LEU A 39 -7.86 -20.17 -28.59
C LEU A 39 -6.63 -20.93 -29.11
N LEU A 40 -5.49 -20.25 -29.23
CA LEU A 40 -4.22 -20.87 -29.63
C LEU A 40 -3.80 -21.98 -28.66
N TRP A 41 -3.97 -21.78 -27.39
CA TRP A 41 -3.69 -22.81 -26.37
C TRP A 41 -4.64 -24.00 -26.50
N ALA A 42 -5.92 -23.75 -26.70
CA ALA A 42 -6.92 -24.82 -26.90
C ALA A 42 -6.62 -25.64 -28.18
N LEU A 43 -6.31 -24.95 -29.30
CA LEU A 43 -5.94 -25.60 -30.56
C LEU A 43 -4.67 -26.40 -30.43
N ALA A 44 -3.61 -25.84 -29.85
CA ALA A 44 -2.35 -26.55 -29.61
C ALA A 44 -2.54 -27.78 -28.71
N GLY A 45 -3.37 -27.67 -27.68
CA GLY A 45 -3.74 -28.79 -26.82
C GLY A 45 -4.49 -29.89 -27.57
N ARG A 46 -5.42 -29.52 -28.45
CA ARG A 46 -6.18 -30.47 -29.30
C ARG A 46 -5.29 -31.18 -30.29
N LEU A 47 -4.44 -30.44 -31.02
CA LEU A 47 -3.47 -31.00 -31.98
C LEU A 47 -2.52 -32.00 -31.32
N ARG A 48 -2.07 -31.70 -30.09
CA ARG A 48 -1.21 -32.60 -29.29
C ARG A 48 -1.97 -33.71 -28.57
N LYS A 49 -3.27 -33.86 -28.80
CA LYS A 49 -4.17 -34.82 -28.10
C LYS A 49 -4.00 -34.75 -26.55
N SER A 50 -3.68 -33.60 -26.04
CA SER A 50 -3.44 -33.33 -24.62
C SER A 50 -4.69 -32.73 -23.95
N PRO A 51 -5.04 -33.10 -22.72
CA PRO A 51 -6.14 -32.47 -21.99
C PRO A 51 -5.90 -30.97 -21.68
N ALA A 52 -4.79 -30.42 -22.13
CA ALA A 52 -4.44 -29.00 -21.98
C ALA A 52 -5.37 -28.06 -22.79
N TRP A 53 -6.15 -28.55 -23.75
CA TRP A 53 -7.13 -27.74 -24.49
C TRP A 53 -8.16 -27.09 -23.55
N GLY A 54 -8.54 -27.77 -22.45
CA GLY A 54 -9.45 -27.24 -21.44
C GLY A 54 -8.91 -25.98 -20.72
N TYR A 55 -7.61 -25.80 -20.61
CA TYR A 55 -7.02 -24.58 -20.02
C TYR A 55 -7.24 -23.35 -20.92
N GLY A 56 -7.17 -23.52 -22.24
CA GLY A 56 -7.48 -22.43 -23.17
C GLY A 56 -8.92 -21.95 -23.04
N ILE A 57 -9.86 -22.89 -22.93
CA ILE A 57 -11.28 -22.55 -22.68
C ILE A 57 -11.46 -21.84 -21.33
N CYS A 58 -10.81 -22.34 -20.27
CA CYS A 58 -10.87 -21.68 -18.95
C CYS A 58 -10.33 -20.26 -19.01
N LEU A 59 -9.24 -20.01 -19.74
CA LEU A 59 -8.69 -18.67 -19.93
C LEU A 59 -9.70 -17.74 -20.64
N ILE A 60 -10.35 -18.20 -21.70
CA ILE A 60 -11.36 -17.44 -22.42
C ILE A 60 -12.54 -17.12 -21.52
N LEU A 61 -13.10 -18.12 -20.84
CA LEU A 61 -14.23 -17.92 -19.92
C LEU A 61 -13.88 -16.96 -18.78
N GLY A 62 -12.66 -17.05 -18.24
CA GLY A 62 -12.16 -16.11 -17.25
C GLY A 62 -12.06 -14.68 -17.79
N ALA A 63 -11.54 -14.52 -19.00
CA ALA A 63 -11.47 -13.22 -19.67
C ALA A 63 -12.88 -12.63 -19.92
N VAL A 64 -13.85 -13.44 -20.35
CA VAL A 64 -15.25 -13.00 -20.50
C VAL A 64 -15.80 -12.49 -19.17
N LEU A 65 -15.60 -13.23 -18.07
CA LEU A 65 -16.04 -12.79 -16.75
C LEU A 65 -15.37 -11.48 -16.34
N GLY A 66 -14.05 -11.35 -16.54
CA GLY A 66 -13.32 -10.12 -16.23
C GLY A 66 -13.81 -8.91 -17.01
N LEU A 67 -14.17 -9.08 -18.29
CA LEU A 67 -14.76 -8.02 -19.10
C LEU A 67 -16.13 -7.58 -18.56
N VAL A 68 -16.99 -8.55 -18.21
CA VAL A 68 -18.33 -8.29 -17.66
C VAL A 68 -18.23 -7.56 -16.32
N LEU A 69 -17.37 -8.03 -15.41
CA LEU A 69 -17.17 -7.40 -14.10
C LEU A 69 -16.62 -5.97 -14.23
N THR A 70 -15.66 -5.77 -15.13
CA THR A 70 -15.08 -4.43 -15.37
C THR A 70 -16.13 -3.50 -15.98
N GLY A 71 -16.90 -3.96 -16.95
CA GLY A 71 -17.96 -3.18 -17.58
C GLY A 71 -19.06 -2.78 -16.59
N SER A 72 -19.56 -3.74 -15.79
CA SER A 72 -20.60 -3.48 -14.78
C SER A 72 -20.12 -2.54 -13.68
N THR A 73 -18.88 -2.72 -13.21
CA THR A 73 -18.29 -1.83 -12.21
C THR A 73 -18.17 -0.41 -12.73
N GLN A 74 -17.71 -0.24 -13.95
CA GLN A 74 -17.56 1.08 -14.53
C GLN A 74 -18.89 1.77 -14.79
N ALA A 75 -19.86 1.08 -15.35
CA ALA A 75 -21.20 1.65 -15.55
C ALA A 75 -21.79 2.17 -14.22
N LYS A 76 -21.55 1.42 -13.13
CA LYS A 76 -21.95 1.86 -11.79
C LYS A 76 -21.23 3.15 -11.36
N TRP A 77 -19.90 3.25 -11.57
CA TRP A 77 -19.12 4.43 -11.19
C TRP A 77 -19.49 5.66 -12.02
N ASP A 78 -19.63 5.48 -13.34
CA ASP A 78 -20.02 6.55 -14.26
C ASP A 78 -21.41 7.10 -13.90
N ALA A 79 -22.37 6.22 -13.56
CA ALA A 79 -23.69 6.63 -13.11
C ALA A 79 -23.64 7.47 -11.81
N ILE A 80 -22.85 7.04 -10.82
CA ILE A 80 -22.68 7.76 -9.55
C ILE A 80 -22.02 9.13 -9.80
N GLN A 81 -20.95 9.18 -10.59
CA GLN A 81 -20.25 10.42 -10.90
C GLN A 81 -21.14 11.38 -11.65
N THR A 82 -21.85 10.95 -12.68
CA THR A 82 -22.79 11.79 -13.45
C THR A 82 -23.91 12.33 -12.56
N ALA A 83 -24.40 11.54 -11.61
CA ALA A 83 -25.49 11.97 -10.73
C ALA A 83 -25.07 13.01 -9.69
N TYR A 84 -23.85 12.92 -9.16
CA TYR A 84 -23.50 13.66 -7.92
C TYR A 84 -22.25 14.55 -8.04
N ASP A 85 -21.46 14.48 -9.10
CA ASP A 85 -20.25 15.30 -9.24
C ASP A 85 -20.56 16.80 -9.27
N GLY A 86 -19.81 17.59 -8.52
CA GLY A 86 -19.98 19.04 -8.40
C GLY A 86 -21.19 19.49 -7.59
N ARG A 87 -21.97 18.56 -7.00
CA ARG A 87 -23.18 18.91 -6.23
C ARG A 87 -22.91 19.03 -4.72
N SER A 88 -23.60 19.98 -4.08
CA SER A 88 -23.66 20.09 -2.62
C SER A 88 -24.94 19.41 -2.13
N VAL A 89 -24.79 18.29 -1.43
CA VAL A 89 -25.89 17.40 -1.02
C VAL A 89 -25.90 17.17 0.50
N LEU A 90 -27.06 16.82 1.03
CA LEU A 90 -27.21 16.42 2.42
C LEU A 90 -26.97 14.90 2.50
N LEU A 91 -25.93 14.49 3.22
CA LEU A 91 -25.60 13.06 3.40
C LEU A 91 -25.96 12.61 4.81
N GLU A 92 -26.55 11.40 4.89
CA GLU A 92 -26.55 10.59 6.10
C GLU A 92 -25.70 9.36 5.83
N ALA A 93 -24.69 9.12 6.66
CA ALA A 93 -23.70 8.11 6.42
C ALA A 93 -23.19 7.44 7.70
N GLU A 94 -22.78 6.17 7.58
CA GLU A 94 -22.03 5.46 8.61
C GLU A 94 -20.52 5.70 8.39
N VAL A 95 -19.80 6.03 9.45
CA VAL A 95 -18.35 6.17 9.44
C VAL A 95 -17.71 4.78 9.41
N GLU A 96 -17.10 4.39 8.30
CA GLU A 96 -16.43 3.07 8.18
C GLU A 96 -15.05 3.06 8.83
N SER A 97 -14.25 4.09 8.59
CA SER A 97 -12.90 4.21 9.12
C SER A 97 -12.53 5.67 9.34
N THR A 98 -11.66 5.90 10.31
CA THR A 98 -11.12 7.24 10.58
C THR A 98 -9.60 7.16 10.66
N THR A 99 -8.93 8.19 10.12
CA THR A 99 -7.50 8.41 10.29
C THR A 99 -7.28 9.82 10.83
N SER A 100 -6.16 10.02 11.54
CA SER A 100 -5.84 11.35 12.07
C SER A 100 -5.75 12.37 10.94
N SER A 101 -6.50 13.46 11.03
CA SER A 101 -6.31 14.64 10.19
C SER A 101 -5.21 15.52 10.79
N TYR A 102 -4.58 16.34 9.94
CA TYR A 102 -3.56 17.30 10.39
C TYR A 102 -4.18 18.50 11.12
N SER A 103 -5.48 18.71 10.97
CA SER A 103 -6.20 19.77 11.69
C SER A 103 -6.63 19.27 13.06
N PRO A 104 -6.29 19.96 14.16
CA PRO A 104 -6.76 19.62 15.49
C PRO A 104 -8.29 19.56 15.54
N GLY A 105 -8.86 18.53 16.17
CA GLY A 105 -10.29 18.35 16.29
C GLY A 105 -11.01 17.89 15.00
N ARG A 106 -10.25 17.45 13.98
CA ARG A 106 -10.80 16.89 12.76
C ARG A 106 -10.18 15.54 12.43
N VAL A 107 -10.93 14.72 11.69
CA VAL A 107 -10.50 13.40 11.22
C VAL A 107 -10.73 13.28 9.72
N ARG A 108 -9.88 12.53 9.04
CA ARG A 108 -10.14 12.02 7.70
C ARG A 108 -10.98 10.76 7.86
N ALA A 109 -12.10 10.66 7.17
CA ALA A 109 -13.05 9.58 7.33
C ALA A 109 -13.48 9.01 5.98
N VAL A 110 -13.65 7.70 5.91
CA VAL A 110 -14.37 7.03 4.83
C VAL A 110 -15.80 6.82 5.31
N LEU A 111 -16.75 7.33 4.55
CA LEU A 111 -18.16 7.33 4.86
C LEU A 111 -18.90 6.39 3.92
N ARG A 112 -19.70 5.50 4.47
CA ARG A 112 -20.69 4.74 3.73
C ARG A 112 -21.99 5.50 3.76
N VAL A 113 -22.38 6.06 2.64
CA VAL A 113 -23.60 6.85 2.51
C VAL A 113 -24.81 5.92 2.50
N GLU A 114 -25.80 6.21 3.33
CA GLU A 114 -27.08 5.51 3.41
C GLU A 114 -28.16 6.30 2.67
N THR A 115 -28.15 7.65 2.78
CA THR A 115 -29.08 8.52 2.07
C THR A 115 -28.37 9.75 1.52
N VAL A 116 -28.83 10.20 0.34
CA VAL A 116 -28.45 11.46 -0.31
C VAL A 116 -29.74 12.27 -0.48
N ASP A 117 -29.81 13.47 0.07
CA ASP A 117 -31.00 14.33 0.04
C ASP A 117 -32.31 13.60 0.46
N ARG A 118 -32.21 12.67 1.42
CA ARG A 118 -33.27 11.79 1.95
C ARG A 118 -33.66 10.61 1.05
N GLU A 119 -33.03 10.45 -0.12
CA GLU A 119 -33.21 9.27 -0.96
C GLU A 119 -32.18 8.20 -0.60
N ALA A 120 -32.58 6.93 -0.63
CA ALA A 120 -31.67 5.82 -0.32
C ALA A 120 -30.57 5.71 -1.37
N ALA A 121 -29.33 5.77 -0.93
CA ALA A 121 -28.17 5.64 -1.81
C ALA A 121 -27.11 4.75 -1.17
N SER A 122 -26.41 3.96 -1.98
CA SER A 122 -25.34 3.09 -1.51
C SER A 122 -24.04 3.44 -2.21
N LEU A 123 -23.30 4.39 -1.67
CA LEU A 123 -22.01 4.83 -2.19
C LEU A 123 -21.01 5.04 -1.04
N ARG A 124 -19.72 5.01 -1.37
CA ARG A 124 -18.64 5.29 -0.43
C ARG A 124 -17.95 6.58 -0.85
N VAL A 125 -17.75 7.47 0.09
CA VAL A 125 -17.05 8.74 -0.14
C VAL A 125 -15.94 8.93 0.88
N GLU A 126 -14.90 9.62 0.50
CA GLU A 126 -13.82 9.99 1.40
C GLU A 126 -13.92 11.47 1.75
N CYS A 127 -13.95 11.77 3.05
CA CYS A 127 -13.92 13.12 3.57
C CYS A 127 -12.57 13.40 4.22
N ALA A 128 -11.81 14.36 3.66
CA ALA A 128 -10.47 14.70 4.15
C ALA A 128 -10.47 15.42 5.51
N SER A 129 -11.56 16.09 5.89
CA SER A 129 -11.63 16.94 7.08
C SER A 129 -13.06 16.97 7.65
N LEU A 130 -13.37 16.00 8.51
CA LEU A 130 -14.64 15.88 9.22
C LEU A 130 -14.43 16.23 10.69
N PRO A 131 -15.41 16.80 11.40
CA PRO A 131 -15.37 16.91 12.86
C PRO A 131 -15.13 15.56 13.53
N THR A 132 -14.55 15.56 14.73
CA THR A 132 -14.17 14.35 15.44
C THR A 132 -15.33 13.37 15.56
N CYS A 133 -15.18 12.20 14.97
CA CYS A 133 -16.11 11.08 15.01
C CYS A 133 -15.35 9.76 15.09
N SER A 134 -16.08 8.69 15.33
CA SER A 134 -15.52 7.35 15.50
C SER A 134 -16.07 6.37 14.46
N PRO A 135 -15.31 5.34 14.06
CA PRO A 135 -15.87 4.27 13.25
C PRO A 135 -17.11 3.66 13.91
N GLY A 136 -18.18 3.52 13.13
CA GLY A 136 -19.49 3.06 13.57
C GLY A 136 -20.45 4.17 14.02
N ASP A 137 -20.04 5.45 14.02
CA ASP A 137 -20.96 6.57 14.24
C ASP A 137 -21.76 6.84 12.96
N ARG A 138 -23.03 7.23 13.11
CA ARG A 138 -23.86 7.74 12.03
C ARG A 138 -23.82 9.26 12.05
N VAL A 139 -23.45 9.83 10.92
CA VAL A 139 -23.25 11.27 10.77
C VAL A 139 -24.19 11.82 9.70
N LYS A 140 -24.62 13.08 9.93
CA LYS A 140 -25.40 13.84 8.97
C LYS A 140 -24.73 15.18 8.75
N GLY A 141 -24.72 15.66 7.50
CA GLY A 141 -24.14 16.94 7.16
C GLY A 141 -24.29 17.26 5.69
N ARG A 142 -24.00 18.50 5.33
CA ARG A 142 -23.93 18.92 3.93
C ARG A 142 -22.50 18.83 3.43
N PHE A 143 -22.34 18.18 2.27
CA PHE A 143 -21.06 17.90 1.65
C PHE A 143 -21.07 18.29 0.18
N ALA A 144 -20.02 18.94 -0.28
CA ALA A 144 -19.75 19.07 -1.70
C ALA A 144 -19.05 17.79 -2.19
N LEU A 145 -19.58 17.17 -3.22
CA LEU A 145 -19.06 15.95 -3.80
C LEU A 145 -18.27 16.28 -5.06
N GLU A 146 -17.07 15.73 -5.18
CA GLU A 146 -16.19 15.95 -6.32
C GLU A 146 -15.54 14.63 -6.75
N THR A 147 -15.36 14.42 -8.03
CA THR A 147 -14.59 13.29 -8.56
C THR A 147 -13.15 13.34 -8.08
N PRO A 148 -12.55 12.20 -7.66
CA PRO A 148 -11.14 12.14 -7.32
C PRO A 148 -10.26 12.61 -8.48
N ASP A 149 -9.15 13.30 -8.17
CA ASP A 149 -8.16 13.73 -9.15
C ASP A 149 -7.59 12.53 -9.94
N ASP A 150 -7.24 12.70 -11.20
CA ASP A 150 -6.76 11.63 -12.09
C ASP A 150 -5.60 10.84 -11.49
N THR A 151 -4.71 11.50 -10.74
CA THR A 151 -3.59 10.87 -10.02
C THR A 151 -4.00 9.96 -8.88
N ALA A 152 -5.09 10.29 -8.20
CA ALA A 152 -5.64 9.54 -7.07
C ALA A 152 -6.78 8.60 -7.50
N ARG A 153 -7.35 8.80 -8.69
CA ARG A 153 -8.56 8.13 -9.18
C ARG A 153 -8.48 6.61 -9.09
N LEU A 154 -7.42 6.01 -9.63
CA LEU A 154 -7.28 4.55 -9.60
C LEU A 154 -7.20 3.99 -8.18
N ASN A 155 -6.53 4.69 -7.26
CA ASN A 155 -6.45 4.25 -5.87
C ASN A 155 -7.80 4.42 -5.15
N ALA A 156 -8.50 5.54 -5.38
CA ALA A 156 -9.84 5.77 -4.84
C ALA A 156 -10.84 4.73 -5.34
N LEU A 157 -10.85 4.45 -6.64
CA LEU A 157 -11.71 3.41 -7.24
C LEU A 157 -11.35 2.01 -6.71
N ALA A 158 -10.06 1.71 -6.51
CA ALA A 158 -9.62 0.45 -5.92
C ALA A 158 -10.14 0.27 -4.48
N ASP A 159 -10.17 1.35 -3.69
CA ASP A 159 -10.75 1.39 -2.34
C ASP A 159 -12.29 1.42 -2.35
N GLY A 160 -12.91 1.48 -3.52
CA GLY A 160 -14.35 1.57 -3.70
C GLY A 160 -14.92 2.95 -3.37
N ILE A 161 -14.10 4.00 -3.45
CA ILE A 161 -14.48 5.39 -3.22
C ILE A 161 -14.91 6.00 -4.56
N ALA A 162 -16.18 6.34 -4.66
CA ALA A 162 -16.76 6.92 -5.87
C ALA A 162 -16.41 8.40 -6.04
N LEU A 163 -16.49 9.15 -4.94
CA LEU A 163 -16.38 10.59 -4.88
C LEU A 163 -15.65 11.02 -3.61
N ASN A 164 -14.94 12.12 -3.69
CA ASN A 164 -14.43 12.84 -2.52
C ASN A 164 -15.54 13.74 -1.97
N ALA A 165 -15.65 13.86 -0.65
CA ALA A 165 -16.60 14.69 0.02
C ALA A 165 -15.89 15.81 0.78
N ALA A 166 -16.21 17.06 0.48
CA ALA A 166 -15.76 18.21 1.26
C ALA A 166 -16.88 18.63 2.21
N TYR A 167 -16.63 18.54 3.52
CA TYR A 167 -17.61 18.97 4.51
C TYR A 167 -17.82 20.48 4.46
N GLU A 168 -19.08 20.93 4.35
CA GLU A 168 -19.47 22.34 4.34
C GLU A 168 -20.04 22.80 5.66
N LYS A 169 -21.19 22.25 6.09
CA LYS A 169 -21.92 22.68 7.29
C LYS A 169 -22.94 21.64 7.78
N GLY A 170 -23.50 21.90 8.97
CA GLY A 170 -24.63 21.14 9.51
C GLY A 170 -24.25 19.75 10.03
N PHE A 171 -23.04 19.60 10.62
CA PHE A 171 -22.63 18.32 11.20
C PHE A 171 -23.48 17.95 12.41
N ALA A 172 -24.06 16.76 12.38
CA ALA A 172 -24.77 16.17 13.48
C ALA A 172 -24.42 14.67 13.61
N LEU A 173 -24.24 14.22 14.84
CA LEU A 173 -24.13 12.80 15.19
C LEU A 173 -25.55 12.27 15.43
N LEU A 174 -26.00 11.32 14.59
CA LEU A 174 -27.32 10.70 14.70
C LEU A 174 -27.34 9.52 15.67
N GLY A 175 -26.17 9.06 16.13
CA GLY A 175 -26.03 7.92 17.02
C GLY A 175 -25.04 6.88 16.50
N GLN A 176 -25.12 5.68 17.04
CA GLN A 176 -24.22 4.57 16.68
C GLN A 176 -24.95 3.56 15.80
N SER A 177 -24.25 3.09 14.76
CA SER A 177 -24.72 2.02 13.90
C SER A 177 -24.68 0.66 14.62
N THR A 178 -25.68 -0.19 14.32
CA THR A 178 -25.75 -1.59 14.80
C THR A 178 -25.17 -2.58 13.79
N SER A 179 -24.59 -2.10 12.69
CA SER A 179 -24.00 -2.93 11.63
C SER A 179 -22.90 -3.85 12.19
N PHE A 180 -22.66 -4.97 11.52
CA PHE A 180 -21.57 -5.90 11.89
C PHE A 180 -20.22 -5.17 11.89
N ARG A 181 -19.97 -4.29 10.91
CA ARG A 181 -18.74 -3.47 10.84
C ARG A 181 -18.61 -2.54 12.05
N ALA A 182 -19.66 -1.85 12.41
CA ALA A 182 -19.66 -0.97 13.58
C ALA A 182 -19.40 -1.72 14.89
N ARG A 183 -20.02 -2.90 15.06
CA ARG A 183 -19.78 -3.76 16.24
C ARG A 183 -18.33 -4.22 16.33
N THR A 184 -17.77 -4.69 15.21
CA THR A 184 -16.38 -5.16 15.18
C THR A 184 -15.38 -4.01 15.31
N ALA A 185 -15.65 -2.81 14.77
CA ALA A 185 -14.84 -1.62 14.98
C ALA A 185 -14.81 -1.18 16.45
N ARG A 186 -15.96 -1.25 17.15
CA ARG A 186 -15.99 -1.01 18.59
C ARG A 186 -15.21 -2.05 19.39
N LEU A 187 -15.31 -3.32 18.99
CA LEU A 187 -14.49 -4.38 19.59
C LEU A 187 -13.00 -4.14 19.37
N GLN A 188 -12.60 -3.76 18.14
CA GLN A 188 -11.22 -3.38 17.81
C GLN A 188 -10.70 -2.29 18.75
N LYS A 189 -11.48 -1.21 18.92
CA LYS A 189 -11.10 -0.11 19.83
C LYS A 189 -10.96 -0.55 21.28
N ARG A 190 -11.90 -1.40 21.78
CA ARG A 190 -11.81 -1.94 23.14
C ARG A 190 -10.58 -2.82 23.34
N LEU A 191 -10.28 -3.70 22.38
CA LEU A 191 -9.09 -4.54 22.41
C LEU A 191 -7.81 -3.72 22.33
N SER A 192 -7.76 -2.72 21.45
CA SER A 192 -6.62 -1.80 21.32
C SER A 192 -6.40 -0.98 22.60
N ALA A 193 -7.48 -0.51 23.24
CA ALA A 193 -7.39 0.21 24.51
C ALA A 193 -6.92 -0.68 25.65
N ALA A 194 -7.49 -1.91 25.77
CA ALA A 194 -7.10 -2.89 26.77
C ALA A 194 -5.62 -3.29 26.65
N LEU A 195 -5.16 -3.49 25.42
CA LEU A 195 -3.75 -3.82 25.14
C LEU A 195 -2.80 -2.71 25.60
N ARG A 196 -3.16 -1.44 25.37
CA ARG A 196 -2.30 -0.30 25.67
C ARG A 196 -2.25 0.09 27.15
N GLN A 197 -3.14 -0.46 27.98
CA GLN A 197 -3.14 -0.18 29.41
C GLN A 197 -1.84 -0.66 30.08
N GLY A 198 -1.11 0.28 30.65
CA GLY A 198 0.11 0.00 31.41
C GLY A 198 1.37 -0.27 30.57
N MET A 199 1.34 -0.05 29.25
CA MET A 199 2.50 -0.20 28.37
C MET A 199 3.05 1.15 27.91
N ALA A 200 4.35 1.19 27.57
CA ALA A 200 4.99 2.35 26.94
C ALA A 200 4.37 2.61 25.54
N SER A 201 4.28 3.89 25.14
CA SER A 201 3.57 4.33 23.95
C SER A 201 4.08 3.71 22.64
N GLY A 202 5.40 3.51 22.49
CA GLY A 202 6.01 2.90 21.30
C GLY A 202 5.56 1.45 21.08
N PRO A 203 5.98 0.52 21.97
CA PRO A 203 5.58 -0.89 21.88
C PRO A 203 4.07 -1.09 21.87
N ALA A 204 3.31 -0.32 22.65
CA ALA A 204 1.85 -0.38 22.65
C ALA A 204 1.23 -0.06 21.29
N GLY A 205 1.76 0.93 20.57
CA GLY A 205 1.33 1.28 19.21
C GLY A 205 1.63 0.18 18.20
N VAL A 206 2.80 -0.44 18.28
CA VAL A 206 3.20 -1.56 17.42
C VAL A 206 2.32 -2.78 17.68
N LEU A 207 2.11 -3.14 18.95
CA LEU A 207 1.25 -4.26 19.34
C LEU A 207 -0.21 -4.05 18.90
N ALA A 208 -0.75 -2.84 19.05
CA ALA A 208 -2.09 -2.51 18.56
C ALA A 208 -2.20 -2.69 17.05
N ALA A 209 -1.19 -2.24 16.29
CA ALA A 209 -1.15 -2.42 14.84
C ALA A 209 -1.06 -3.91 14.44
N MET A 210 -0.24 -4.72 15.12
CA MET A 210 -0.04 -6.14 14.82
C MET A 210 -1.23 -7.02 15.21
N VAL A 211 -1.85 -6.77 16.37
CA VAL A 211 -2.92 -7.63 16.92
C VAL A 211 -4.30 -7.23 16.42
N THR A 212 -4.60 -5.93 16.42
CA THR A 212 -5.94 -5.41 16.10
C THR A 212 -6.02 -4.68 14.75
N GLY A 213 -4.89 -4.39 14.12
CA GLY A 213 -4.83 -3.56 12.90
C GLY A 213 -4.99 -2.05 13.17
N ASP A 214 -5.08 -1.63 14.43
CA ASP A 214 -5.19 -0.21 14.81
C ASP A 214 -3.83 0.49 14.75
N ARG A 215 -3.65 1.34 13.74
CA ARG A 215 -2.40 2.08 13.49
C ARG A 215 -2.44 3.53 13.96
N THR A 216 -3.52 3.95 14.62
CA THR A 216 -3.71 5.35 15.03
C THR A 216 -2.65 5.81 16.04
N HIS A 217 -2.13 4.87 16.82
CA HIS A 217 -1.12 5.13 17.87
C HIS A 217 0.32 4.79 17.47
N LEU A 218 0.53 4.38 16.22
CA LEU A 218 1.86 4.08 15.70
C LEU A 218 2.58 5.37 15.32
N SER A 219 3.74 5.65 15.93
CA SER A 219 4.53 6.85 15.63
C SER A 219 5.05 6.83 14.19
N LYS A 220 5.21 8.03 13.59
CA LYS A 220 5.79 8.18 12.24
C LYS A 220 7.21 7.61 12.18
N GLU A 221 8.00 7.84 13.24
CA GLU A 221 9.36 7.36 13.37
C GLU A 221 9.44 5.83 13.29
N LEU A 222 8.66 5.12 14.11
CA LEU A 222 8.60 3.65 14.07
C LEU A 222 8.11 3.15 12.72
N ARG A 223 7.08 3.77 12.13
CA ARG A 223 6.60 3.40 10.79
C ARG A 223 7.71 3.49 9.75
N THR A 224 8.51 4.56 9.78
CA THR A 224 9.63 4.76 8.86
C THR A 224 10.76 3.77 9.14
N ALA A 225 11.07 3.49 10.42
CA ALA A 225 12.06 2.50 10.82
C ALA A 225 11.70 1.09 10.33
N TYR A 226 10.46 0.66 10.53
CA TYR A 226 10.00 -0.64 10.02
C TYR A 226 10.03 -0.73 8.48
N ARG A 227 9.77 0.39 7.79
CA ARG A 227 9.90 0.46 6.34
C ARG A 227 11.36 0.31 5.92
N GLY A 228 12.29 1.04 6.56
CA GLY A 228 13.73 0.95 6.31
C GLY A 228 14.31 -0.43 6.61
N ALA A 229 13.85 -1.09 7.65
CA ALA A 229 14.22 -2.47 7.96
C ALA A 229 13.56 -3.53 7.04
N GLY A 230 12.61 -3.13 6.16
CA GLY A 230 11.85 -4.07 5.31
C GLY A 230 10.79 -4.89 6.05
N LEU A 231 10.43 -4.47 7.26
CA LEU A 231 9.50 -5.14 8.16
C LEU A 231 8.08 -4.55 8.13
N SER A 232 7.75 -3.68 7.16
CA SER A 232 6.41 -3.08 7.04
C SER A 232 5.28 -4.12 7.02
N HIS A 233 5.53 -5.31 6.49
CA HIS A 233 4.59 -6.41 6.44
C HIS A 233 4.26 -7.03 7.81
N VAL A 234 5.09 -6.80 8.83
CA VAL A 234 4.87 -7.23 10.22
C VAL A 234 3.88 -6.29 10.93
N LEU A 235 3.92 -4.98 10.64
CA LEU A 235 2.98 -3.99 11.19
C LEU A 235 1.56 -4.10 10.60
N VAL A 236 1.42 -4.80 9.50
CA VAL A 236 0.12 -5.02 8.85
C VAL A 236 -0.36 -6.40 9.22
N VAL A 237 -1.60 -6.51 9.69
CA VAL A 237 -2.18 -7.84 9.90
C VAL A 237 -2.18 -8.60 8.58
N SER A 238 -1.39 -9.66 8.52
CA SER A 238 -1.07 -10.40 7.30
C SER A 238 -1.68 -11.80 7.31
N GLY A 239 -1.58 -12.50 6.18
CA GLY A 239 -1.96 -13.92 6.09
C GLY A 239 -1.23 -14.81 7.09
N MET A 240 0.01 -14.46 7.47
CA MET A 240 0.76 -15.15 8.50
C MET A 240 0.06 -15.05 9.88
N HIS A 241 -0.41 -13.85 10.26
CA HIS A 241 -1.16 -13.63 11.50
C HIS A 241 -2.43 -14.49 11.54
N VAL A 242 -3.18 -14.50 10.43
CA VAL A 242 -4.39 -15.35 10.31
C VAL A 242 -4.03 -16.82 10.41
N SER A 243 -2.94 -17.27 9.80
CA SER A 243 -2.48 -18.68 9.85
C SER A 243 -2.05 -19.08 11.25
N ILE A 244 -1.31 -18.23 11.97
CA ILE A 244 -0.91 -18.48 13.37
C ILE A 244 -2.16 -18.59 14.25
N LEU A 245 -3.09 -17.63 14.16
CA LEU A 245 -4.26 -17.60 15.02
C LEU A 245 -5.28 -18.71 14.69
N CYS A 246 -5.56 -18.95 13.41
CA CYS A 246 -6.53 -19.96 12.98
C CYS A 246 -5.96 -21.38 12.91
N GLY A 247 -4.64 -21.54 12.75
CA GLY A 247 -3.97 -22.85 12.60
C GLY A 247 -3.30 -23.30 13.88
N ASP A 248 -2.26 -22.58 14.32
CA ASP A 248 -1.39 -23.03 15.40
C ASP A 248 -2.03 -22.89 16.78
N VAL A 249 -2.70 -21.74 17.04
CA VAL A 249 -3.42 -21.52 18.30
C VAL A 249 -4.52 -22.54 18.46
N LEU A 250 -5.31 -22.74 17.41
CA LEU A 250 -6.39 -23.69 17.42
C LEU A 250 -5.89 -25.14 17.57
N GLY A 251 -4.75 -25.45 16.93
CA GLY A 251 -4.08 -26.76 17.07
C GLY A 251 -3.58 -27.01 18.48
N ARG A 252 -3.19 -25.97 19.22
CA ARG A 252 -2.72 -26.05 20.61
C ARG A 252 -3.88 -26.06 21.63
N LEU A 253 -4.89 -25.20 21.41
CA LEU A 253 -6.07 -25.09 22.30
C LEU A 253 -7.00 -26.27 22.21
N LEU A 254 -7.09 -26.95 21.06
CA LEU A 254 -7.80 -28.23 20.92
C LEU A 254 -6.80 -29.37 21.02
N PRO A 255 -6.38 -29.74 22.24
CA PRO A 255 -5.34 -30.73 22.42
C PRO A 255 -5.75 -32.03 21.74
N ASN A 256 -4.80 -32.55 21.02
CA ASN A 256 -4.85 -33.81 20.30
C ASN A 256 -5.04 -34.99 21.31
N ARG A 257 -6.15 -35.01 22.04
CA ARG A 257 -6.56 -36.18 22.82
C ARG A 257 -6.79 -37.31 21.83
N LYS A 258 -5.77 -38.00 21.63
CA LYS A 258 -5.20 -38.99 20.72
C LYS A 258 -6.13 -39.90 19.90
N LYS A 259 -7.47 -39.81 19.95
CA LYS A 259 -8.34 -40.66 19.10
C LYS A 259 -9.65 -40.01 18.61
N ARG A 260 -10.26 -39.05 19.32
CA ARG A 260 -11.62 -38.57 18.96
C ARG A 260 -11.66 -37.46 17.88
N LEU A 261 -10.64 -36.59 17.78
CA LEU A 261 -10.62 -35.52 16.79
C LEU A 261 -9.86 -35.86 15.48
N ARG A 262 -9.30 -37.08 15.36
CA ARG A 262 -8.78 -37.61 14.09
C ARG A 262 -9.89 -38.08 13.16
N GLY A 263 -11.10 -38.28 13.65
CA GLY A 263 -12.25 -38.60 12.84
C GLY A 263 -12.69 -37.48 11.94
N TYR A 264 -13.50 -37.81 10.95
CA TYR A 264 -14.04 -36.90 9.96
C TYR A 264 -14.81 -35.73 10.60
N THR A 265 -15.63 -36.00 11.62
CA THR A 265 -16.40 -34.99 12.36
C THR A 265 -15.48 -33.97 13.07
N GLY A 266 -14.38 -34.42 13.67
CA GLY A 266 -13.44 -33.51 14.32
C GLY A 266 -12.73 -32.56 13.35
N ARG A 267 -12.45 -33.00 12.11
CA ARG A 267 -11.89 -32.12 11.05
C ARG A 267 -12.89 -31.05 10.62
N ARG A 268 -14.19 -31.42 10.51
CA ARG A 268 -15.26 -30.47 10.17
C ARG A 268 -15.46 -29.41 11.25
N VAL A 269 -15.49 -29.83 12.53
CA VAL A 269 -15.63 -28.89 13.66
C VAL A 269 -14.45 -27.90 13.70
N ARG A 270 -13.22 -28.37 13.51
CA ARG A 270 -12.05 -27.50 13.46
C ARG A 270 -12.13 -26.53 12.27
N ALA A 271 -12.53 -27.00 11.10
CA ALA A 271 -12.69 -26.18 9.91
C ALA A 271 -13.75 -25.08 10.12
N LEU A 272 -14.89 -25.42 10.72
CA LEU A 272 -15.93 -24.46 11.07
C LEU A 272 -15.42 -23.41 12.06
N PHE A 273 -14.74 -23.84 13.12
CA PHE A 273 -14.19 -22.92 14.13
C PHE A 273 -13.14 -21.99 13.54
N SER A 274 -12.23 -22.51 12.67
CA SER A 274 -11.26 -21.68 11.95
C SER A 274 -11.95 -20.67 11.04
N ALA A 275 -13.05 -21.05 10.38
CA ALA A 275 -13.80 -20.16 9.51
C ALA A 275 -14.49 -19.03 10.28
N VAL A 276 -15.08 -19.32 11.45
CA VAL A 276 -15.69 -18.33 12.34
C VAL A 276 -14.63 -17.38 12.92
N LEU A 277 -13.49 -17.93 13.36
CA LEU A 277 -12.39 -17.11 13.88
C LEU A 277 -11.82 -16.20 12.79
N ALA A 278 -11.69 -16.70 11.56
CA ALA A 278 -11.26 -15.87 10.43
C ALA A 278 -12.24 -14.71 10.14
N LEU A 279 -13.57 -14.95 10.26
CA LEU A 279 -14.59 -13.91 10.12
C LEU A 279 -14.46 -12.83 11.19
N LEU A 280 -14.25 -13.22 12.44
CA LEU A 280 -14.02 -12.29 13.56
C LEU A 280 -12.75 -11.47 13.35
N LEU A 281 -11.66 -12.12 12.92
CA LEU A 281 -10.41 -11.42 12.58
C LEU A 281 -10.59 -10.40 11.46
N VAL A 282 -11.31 -10.72 10.40
CA VAL A 282 -11.65 -9.78 9.31
C VAL A 282 -12.35 -8.55 9.88
N GLY A 283 -13.35 -8.76 10.75
CA GLY A 283 -14.08 -7.66 11.37
C GLY A 283 -13.19 -6.80 12.27
N VAL A 284 -12.43 -7.41 13.18
CA VAL A 284 -11.56 -6.70 14.13
C VAL A 284 -10.43 -5.95 13.43
N THR A 285 -9.92 -6.46 12.31
CA THR A 285 -8.81 -5.83 11.57
C THR A 285 -9.26 -4.81 10.52
N GLY A 286 -10.55 -4.49 10.45
CA GLY A 286 -11.09 -3.45 9.58
C GLY A 286 -11.18 -3.84 8.10
N PHE A 287 -11.40 -5.11 7.78
CA PHE A 287 -11.62 -5.61 6.41
C PHE A 287 -10.46 -5.35 5.44
N THR A 288 -9.22 -5.35 5.93
CA THR A 288 -8.06 -5.11 5.07
C THR A 288 -7.92 -6.20 3.97
N PRO A 289 -7.49 -5.85 2.73
CA PRO A 289 -7.40 -6.80 1.61
C PRO A 289 -6.56 -8.04 1.93
N SER A 290 -5.46 -7.85 2.68
CA SER A 290 -4.58 -8.97 3.09
C SER A 290 -5.28 -9.98 4.00
N VAL A 291 -6.09 -9.49 4.96
CA VAL A 291 -6.83 -10.36 5.88
C VAL A 291 -8.02 -11.02 5.18
N LEU A 292 -8.74 -10.28 4.31
CA LEU A 292 -9.82 -10.83 3.50
C LEU A 292 -9.35 -11.99 2.62
N ARG A 293 -8.19 -11.83 1.95
CA ARG A 293 -7.59 -12.90 1.16
C ARG A 293 -7.24 -14.13 2.03
N ALA A 294 -6.61 -13.90 3.17
CA ALA A 294 -6.23 -15.01 4.08
C ALA A 294 -7.45 -15.72 4.66
N ALA A 295 -8.48 -14.98 5.05
CA ALA A 295 -9.76 -15.52 5.48
C ALA A 295 -10.44 -16.31 4.36
N GLY A 296 -10.44 -15.79 3.13
CA GLY A 296 -10.93 -16.48 1.94
C GLY A 296 -10.23 -17.84 1.73
N ALA A 297 -8.91 -17.89 1.90
CA ALA A 297 -8.16 -19.14 1.84
C ALA A 297 -8.56 -20.13 2.97
N VAL A 298 -8.79 -19.63 4.19
CA VAL A 298 -9.29 -20.43 5.31
C VAL A 298 -10.70 -20.95 5.01
N TRP A 299 -11.60 -20.12 4.51
CA TRP A 299 -12.99 -20.53 4.16
C TRP A 299 -13.01 -21.55 3.03
N LEU A 300 -12.21 -21.37 1.98
CA LEU A 300 -12.09 -22.34 0.89
C LEU A 300 -11.47 -23.64 1.36
N SER A 301 -10.48 -23.60 2.26
CA SER A 301 -9.92 -24.81 2.88
C SER A 301 -10.94 -25.52 3.76
N ALA A 302 -11.73 -24.77 4.51
CA ALA A 302 -12.83 -25.32 5.31
C ALA A 302 -13.91 -25.98 4.41
N LEU A 303 -14.29 -25.29 3.32
CA LEU A 303 -15.20 -25.87 2.33
C LEU A 303 -14.64 -27.17 1.71
N GLY A 304 -13.35 -27.20 1.38
CA GLY A 304 -12.66 -28.40 0.90
C GLY A 304 -12.78 -29.59 1.85
N VAL A 305 -12.69 -29.35 3.16
CA VAL A 305 -12.91 -30.40 4.18
C VAL A 305 -14.35 -30.92 4.16
N TRP A 306 -15.32 -30.05 3.86
CA TRP A 306 -16.75 -30.45 3.78
C TRP A 306 -17.07 -31.20 2.49
N VAL A 307 -16.43 -30.84 1.38
CA VAL A 307 -16.67 -31.39 0.02
C VAL A 307 -15.66 -32.51 -0.32
N TYR A 308 -14.80 -32.92 0.60
CA TYR A 308 -13.74 -33.92 0.35
C TYR A 308 -12.73 -33.56 -0.74
N GLY A 309 -12.60 -32.28 -1.04
CA GLY A 309 -11.65 -31.81 -2.03
C GLY A 309 -10.25 -31.62 -1.46
N PRO A 310 -9.18 -31.99 -2.19
CA PRO A 310 -7.81 -31.69 -1.75
C PRO A 310 -7.59 -30.15 -1.81
N PRO A 311 -7.02 -29.53 -0.73
CA PRO A 311 -6.72 -28.10 -0.75
C PRO A 311 -5.62 -27.80 -1.78
N ASP A 312 -5.90 -26.87 -2.70
CA ASP A 312 -4.91 -26.32 -3.64
C ASP A 312 -4.74 -24.83 -3.42
N ALA A 313 -3.56 -24.44 -2.94
CA ALA A 313 -3.28 -23.09 -2.51
C ALA A 313 -3.39 -22.05 -3.66
N LEU A 314 -2.95 -22.42 -4.89
CA LEU A 314 -3.03 -21.51 -6.04
C LEU A 314 -4.48 -21.32 -6.53
N THR A 315 -5.25 -22.38 -6.56
CA THR A 315 -6.67 -22.30 -6.91
C THR A 315 -7.45 -21.52 -5.86
N SER A 316 -7.19 -21.77 -4.56
CA SER A 316 -7.79 -20.99 -3.48
C SER A 316 -7.44 -19.51 -3.53
N LEU A 317 -6.19 -19.19 -3.87
CA LEU A 317 -5.74 -17.81 -4.07
C LEU A 317 -6.50 -17.14 -5.21
N GLY A 318 -6.59 -17.80 -6.37
CA GLY A 318 -7.32 -17.28 -7.53
C GLY A 318 -8.80 -17.03 -7.25
N VAL A 319 -9.49 -18.02 -6.65
CA VAL A 319 -10.92 -17.89 -6.30
C VAL A 319 -11.14 -16.77 -5.28
N ALA A 320 -10.28 -16.67 -4.24
CA ALA A 320 -10.35 -15.57 -3.28
C ALA A 320 -10.19 -14.21 -3.99
N GLY A 321 -9.28 -14.10 -4.97
CA GLY A 321 -9.10 -12.91 -5.77
C GLY A 321 -10.34 -12.51 -6.54
N VAL A 322 -10.92 -13.42 -7.31
CA VAL A 322 -12.14 -13.17 -8.08
C VAL A 322 -13.31 -12.78 -7.17
N LEU A 323 -13.46 -13.43 -6.00
CA LEU A 323 -14.49 -13.05 -5.03
C LEU A 323 -14.28 -11.65 -4.46
N MET A 324 -13.02 -11.21 -4.25
CA MET A 324 -12.71 -9.86 -3.78
C MET A 324 -12.98 -8.79 -4.84
N THR A 325 -12.81 -9.11 -6.14
CA THR A 325 -13.04 -8.17 -7.25
C THR A 325 -14.48 -8.19 -7.77
N ALA A 326 -15.30 -9.19 -7.41
CA ALA A 326 -16.66 -9.35 -7.90
C ALA A 326 -17.57 -8.14 -7.64
N GLY A 327 -17.36 -7.41 -6.54
CA GLY A 327 -18.12 -6.18 -6.20
C GLY A 327 -17.50 -4.89 -6.74
N ASN A 328 -16.21 -4.92 -7.05
CA ASN A 328 -15.43 -3.80 -7.57
C ASN A 328 -14.20 -4.34 -8.30
N SER A 329 -14.22 -4.38 -9.61
CA SER A 329 -13.12 -4.90 -10.43
C SER A 329 -11.83 -4.08 -10.28
N TYR A 330 -11.92 -2.79 -9.92
CA TYR A 330 -10.74 -1.95 -9.64
C TYR A 330 -9.99 -2.35 -8.37
N ALA A 331 -10.57 -3.20 -7.50
CA ALA A 331 -9.87 -3.71 -6.31
C ALA A 331 -8.57 -4.48 -6.67
N VAL A 332 -8.45 -4.99 -7.90
CA VAL A 332 -7.19 -5.57 -8.42
C VAL A 332 -6.05 -4.55 -8.46
N CYS A 333 -6.36 -3.26 -8.55
CA CYS A 333 -5.40 -2.15 -8.56
C CYS A 333 -4.97 -1.71 -7.15
N ASP A 334 -5.63 -2.17 -6.09
CA ASP A 334 -5.19 -1.90 -4.71
C ASP A 334 -3.79 -2.46 -4.47
N VAL A 335 -2.91 -1.62 -3.93
CA VAL A 335 -1.51 -1.99 -3.67
C VAL A 335 -1.41 -3.13 -2.67
N GLY A 336 -2.26 -3.13 -1.64
CA GLY A 336 -2.32 -4.19 -0.63
C GLY A 336 -2.77 -5.52 -1.22
N PHE A 337 -3.74 -5.48 -2.15
CA PHE A 337 -4.15 -6.64 -2.93
C PHE A 337 -2.96 -7.19 -3.74
N GLN A 338 -2.34 -6.36 -4.57
CA GLN A 338 -1.24 -6.76 -5.45
C GLN A 338 -0.05 -7.33 -4.68
N LEU A 339 0.40 -6.64 -3.63
CA LEU A 339 1.51 -7.10 -2.78
C LEU A 339 1.18 -8.41 -2.07
N SER A 340 -0.05 -8.55 -1.59
CA SER A 340 -0.48 -9.76 -0.89
C SER A 340 -0.52 -10.98 -1.82
N PHE A 341 -1.03 -10.82 -3.05
CA PHE A 341 -1.06 -11.91 -4.04
C PHE A 341 0.34 -12.26 -4.53
N ALA A 342 1.16 -11.26 -4.87
CA ALA A 342 2.53 -11.46 -5.26
C ALA A 342 3.36 -12.19 -4.18
N ALA A 343 3.22 -11.79 -2.91
CA ALA A 343 3.90 -12.43 -1.79
C ALA A 343 3.52 -13.90 -1.66
N VAL A 344 2.23 -14.27 -1.79
CA VAL A 344 1.80 -15.67 -1.72
C VAL A 344 2.33 -16.50 -2.89
N VAL A 345 2.28 -15.97 -4.10
CA VAL A 345 2.88 -16.64 -5.27
C VAL A 345 4.36 -16.86 -5.03
N GLY A 346 5.09 -15.84 -4.53
CA GLY A 346 6.50 -15.94 -4.19
C GLY A 346 6.78 -16.98 -3.11
N THR A 347 6.01 -17.00 -2.03
CA THR A 347 6.18 -18.01 -0.94
C THR A 347 5.89 -19.42 -1.41
N LEU A 348 4.87 -19.63 -2.25
CA LEU A 348 4.56 -20.93 -2.85
C LEU A 348 5.68 -21.42 -3.79
N ALA A 349 6.24 -20.51 -4.60
CA ALA A 349 7.39 -20.79 -5.46
C ALA A 349 8.62 -21.15 -4.60
N GLY A 350 8.93 -20.36 -3.58
CA GLY A 350 10.02 -20.62 -2.63
C GLY A 350 9.88 -21.97 -1.93
N GLY A 351 8.69 -22.29 -1.44
CA GLY A 351 8.42 -23.61 -0.85
C GLY A 351 8.58 -24.77 -1.85
N ALA A 352 8.25 -24.57 -3.13
CA ALA A 352 8.48 -25.58 -4.16
C ALA A 352 9.99 -25.78 -4.44
N VAL A 353 10.76 -24.70 -4.44
CA VAL A 353 12.22 -24.72 -4.61
C VAL A 353 12.88 -25.43 -3.43
N VAL A 354 12.50 -25.09 -2.19
CA VAL A 354 13.02 -25.73 -0.98
C VAL A 354 12.75 -27.23 -1.00
N ARG A 355 11.51 -27.65 -1.27
CA ARG A 355 11.16 -29.08 -1.38
C ARG A 355 12.04 -29.82 -2.39
N ARG A 356 12.22 -29.27 -3.59
CA ARG A 356 13.10 -29.87 -4.62
C ARG A 356 14.54 -29.98 -4.13
N SER A 357 15.06 -28.98 -3.41
CA SER A 357 16.42 -28.99 -2.89
C SER A 357 16.57 -30.02 -1.77
N GLN A 358 15.56 -30.18 -0.89
CA GLN A 358 15.52 -31.20 0.17
C GLN A 358 15.50 -32.62 -0.44
N GLU A 359 14.63 -32.88 -1.42
CA GLU A 359 14.56 -34.17 -2.12
C GLU A 359 15.88 -34.54 -2.80
N ALA A 360 16.53 -33.56 -3.47
CA ALA A 360 17.83 -33.76 -4.10
C ALA A 360 18.92 -34.07 -3.07
N TRP A 361 18.87 -33.39 -1.92
CA TRP A 361 19.83 -33.60 -0.84
C TRP A 361 19.62 -34.96 -0.15
N GLU A 362 18.38 -35.39 0.08
CA GLU A 362 18.03 -36.71 0.60
C GLU A 362 18.51 -37.83 -0.34
N LYS A 363 18.27 -37.69 -1.65
CA LYS A 363 18.76 -38.63 -2.66
C LYS A 363 20.30 -38.75 -2.65
N GLN A 364 21.01 -37.63 -2.51
CA GLN A 364 22.48 -37.63 -2.40
C GLN A 364 22.97 -38.25 -1.08
N ARG A 365 22.22 -38.04 0.01
CA ARG A 365 22.51 -38.57 1.33
C ARG A 365 22.29 -40.08 1.39
N ALA A 366 21.23 -40.57 0.75
CA ALA A 366 20.94 -41.99 0.63
C ALA A 366 22.02 -42.77 -0.15
N LYS A 367 22.65 -42.08 -1.16
CA LYS A 367 23.77 -42.69 -1.93
C LYS A 367 25.10 -42.71 -1.18
N LYS A 368 25.29 -41.88 -0.15
CA LYS A 368 26.52 -41.88 0.67
C LYS A 368 26.19 -42.41 2.05
N LYS A 369 26.60 -43.64 2.35
CA LYS A 369 26.56 -44.23 3.72
C LYS A 369 27.41 -43.34 4.64
N ARG A 370 26.77 -42.35 5.32
CA ARG A 370 27.47 -41.46 6.25
C ARG A 370 27.26 -41.91 7.69
N PRO A 371 28.28 -41.82 8.56
CA PRO A 371 28.18 -42.20 9.97
C PRO A 371 27.13 -41.34 10.70
N ARG A 372 26.53 -41.90 11.76
CA ARG A 372 25.56 -41.20 12.62
C ARG A 372 26.21 -39.93 13.17
N LEU A 373 25.68 -38.77 12.80
CA LEU A 373 26.16 -37.47 13.30
C LEU A 373 25.87 -37.33 14.81
N ARG A 374 26.82 -36.77 15.55
CA ARG A 374 26.70 -36.39 16.96
C ARG A 374 25.46 -35.50 17.16
N PHE A 375 24.72 -35.67 18.25
CA PHE A 375 23.46 -34.96 18.56
C PHE A 375 23.51 -33.44 18.27
N TRP A 376 24.55 -32.76 18.71
CA TRP A 376 24.73 -31.33 18.52
C TRP A 376 24.92 -30.92 17.03
N LYS A 377 25.69 -31.73 16.26
CA LYS A 377 25.83 -31.49 14.81
C LYS A 377 24.52 -31.71 14.05
N ARG A 378 23.69 -32.65 14.49
CA ARG A 378 22.36 -32.89 13.94
C ARG A 378 21.41 -31.73 14.25
N LYS A 379 21.45 -31.16 15.46
CA LYS A 379 20.65 -29.98 15.85
C LYS A 379 21.07 -28.72 15.11
N ALA A 380 22.39 -28.48 14.99
CA ALA A 380 22.95 -27.36 14.25
C ALA A 380 22.62 -27.42 12.75
N LEU A 381 22.71 -28.60 12.13
CA LEU A 381 22.31 -28.81 10.74
C LEU A 381 20.79 -28.64 10.52
N GLY A 382 19.97 -29.03 11.48
CA GLY A 382 18.52 -28.80 11.47
C GLY A 382 18.21 -27.31 11.51
N LEU A 383 18.85 -26.55 12.41
CA LEU A 383 18.68 -25.10 12.53
C LEU A 383 19.17 -24.38 11.25
N ALA A 384 20.34 -24.75 10.72
CA ALA A 384 20.85 -24.18 9.48
C ALA A 384 19.92 -24.48 8.29
N GLY A 385 19.31 -25.68 8.25
CA GLY A 385 18.29 -26.05 7.26
C GLY A 385 17.04 -25.21 7.35
N SER A 386 16.53 -24.97 8.56
CA SER A 386 15.36 -24.11 8.78
C SER A 386 15.63 -22.65 8.44
N LEU A 387 16.80 -22.12 8.81
CA LEU A 387 17.21 -20.77 8.42
C LEU A 387 17.32 -20.64 6.89
N TRP A 388 17.94 -21.62 6.23
CA TRP A 388 18.02 -21.64 4.77
C TRP A 388 16.65 -21.66 4.10
N GLU A 389 15.71 -22.46 4.62
CA GLU A 389 14.33 -22.50 4.14
C GLU A 389 13.65 -21.14 4.27
N THR A 390 13.76 -20.50 5.44
CA THR A 390 13.20 -19.17 5.70
C THR A 390 13.78 -18.13 4.74
N VAL A 391 15.10 -18.12 4.55
CA VAL A 391 15.77 -17.19 3.62
C VAL A 391 15.30 -17.39 2.18
N CYS A 392 15.22 -18.64 1.72
CA CYS A 392 14.77 -18.96 0.35
C CYS A 392 13.32 -18.52 0.12
N ILE A 393 12.42 -18.80 1.06
CA ILE A 393 11.01 -18.43 0.95
C ILE A 393 10.89 -16.90 0.98
N SER A 394 11.58 -16.21 1.89
CA SER A 394 11.58 -14.75 1.98
C SER A 394 12.17 -14.10 0.74
N ALA A 395 13.26 -14.63 0.18
CA ALA A 395 13.84 -14.12 -1.06
C ALA A 395 12.87 -14.24 -2.24
N CYS A 396 12.22 -15.40 -2.41
CA CYS A 396 11.23 -15.58 -3.47
C CYS A 396 10.01 -14.67 -3.29
N ALA A 397 9.55 -14.45 -2.05
CA ALA A 397 8.48 -13.51 -1.75
C ALA A 397 8.89 -12.06 -2.07
N SER A 398 10.08 -11.64 -1.65
CA SER A 398 10.62 -10.30 -1.95
C SER A 398 10.79 -10.08 -3.45
N MET A 399 11.28 -11.06 -4.20
CA MET A 399 11.39 -10.99 -5.65
C MET A 399 10.05 -10.87 -6.35
N ALA A 400 9.01 -11.56 -5.85
CA ALA A 400 7.67 -11.47 -6.42
C ALA A 400 6.98 -10.14 -6.12
N THR A 401 7.23 -9.54 -4.94
CA THR A 401 6.66 -8.24 -4.54
C THR A 401 7.43 -7.05 -5.10
N PHE A 402 8.71 -7.23 -5.43
CA PHE A 402 9.59 -6.16 -5.91
C PHE A 402 9.03 -5.40 -7.12
N PRO A 403 8.53 -6.04 -8.21
CA PRO A 403 7.95 -5.32 -9.34
C PRO A 403 6.78 -4.42 -8.93
N VAL A 404 5.92 -4.90 -8.03
CA VAL A 404 4.77 -4.11 -7.57
C VAL A 404 5.22 -2.88 -6.80
N LEU A 405 6.16 -3.03 -5.85
CA LEU A 405 6.70 -1.92 -5.07
C LEU A 405 7.29 -0.83 -5.97
N VAL A 406 8.09 -1.27 -6.93
CA VAL A 406 8.81 -0.38 -7.82
C VAL A 406 7.88 0.34 -8.80
N LEU A 407 6.97 -0.39 -9.49
CA LEU A 407 6.01 0.21 -10.42
C LEU A 407 5.03 1.17 -9.72
N ARG A 408 4.79 0.97 -8.43
CA ARG A 408 3.99 1.88 -7.59
C ARG A 408 4.81 3.02 -6.97
N GLY A 409 6.10 3.14 -7.31
CA GLY A 409 6.99 4.14 -6.77
C GLY A 409 7.15 4.07 -5.25
N MET A 410 7.11 2.87 -4.67
CA MET A 410 7.33 2.64 -3.26
C MET A 410 8.79 2.29 -2.98
N SER A 411 9.29 2.69 -1.81
CA SER A 411 10.64 2.29 -1.40
C SER A 411 10.73 0.80 -1.12
N THR A 412 11.87 0.23 -1.41
CA THR A 412 12.22 -1.13 -1.01
C THR A 412 13.39 -1.11 -0.03
N SER A 413 13.50 -2.13 0.83
CA SER A 413 14.61 -2.27 1.75
C SER A 413 15.59 -3.33 1.26
N LEU A 414 16.88 -2.97 1.20
CA LEU A 414 17.95 -3.92 0.91
C LEU A 414 18.08 -4.98 2.01
N TYR A 415 17.77 -4.60 3.25
CA TYR A 415 17.96 -5.44 4.44
C TYR A 415 16.75 -6.31 4.80
N ALA A 416 15.69 -6.30 3.98
CA ALA A 416 14.46 -7.04 4.24
C ALA A 416 14.68 -8.54 4.49
N LEU A 417 15.63 -9.17 3.77
CA LEU A 417 15.97 -10.58 3.96
C LEU A 417 16.66 -10.85 5.28
N VAL A 418 17.61 -10.00 5.67
CA VAL A 418 18.37 -10.11 6.93
C VAL A 418 17.42 -9.87 8.11
N SER A 419 16.64 -8.80 8.05
CA SER A 419 15.67 -8.46 9.10
C SER A 419 14.59 -9.53 9.23
N GLY A 420 14.08 -10.03 8.11
CA GLY A 420 13.11 -11.13 8.12
C GLY A 420 13.67 -12.38 8.80
N ALA A 421 14.87 -12.82 8.44
CA ALA A 421 15.50 -13.99 9.05
C ALA A 421 15.76 -13.80 10.56
N ALA A 422 16.12 -12.57 10.97
CA ALA A 422 16.43 -12.25 12.38
C ALA A 422 15.17 -12.16 13.26
N VAL A 423 14.01 -11.69 12.73
CA VAL A 423 12.88 -11.29 13.59
C VAL A 423 11.59 -12.05 13.36
N LEU A 424 11.41 -12.80 12.25
CA LEU A 424 10.14 -13.49 11.98
C LEU A 424 9.74 -14.50 13.07
N TRP A 425 10.70 -15.11 13.75
CA TRP A 425 10.43 -16.03 14.86
C TRP A 425 9.88 -15.35 16.12
N LEU A 426 10.07 -14.03 16.26
CA LEU A 426 9.50 -13.22 17.35
C LEU A 426 8.02 -12.90 17.12
N VAL A 427 7.55 -12.90 15.88
CA VAL A 427 6.19 -12.47 15.53
C VAL A 427 5.13 -13.36 16.17
N GLU A 428 5.33 -14.69 16.19
CA GLU A 428 4.38 -15.62 16.81
C GLU A 428 4.21 -15.36 18.31
N PRO A 429 5.28 -15.34 19.15
CA PRO A 429 5.13 -15.04 20.57
C PRO A 429 4.60 -13.63 20.86
N ILE A 430 4.95 -12.62 20.05
CA ILE A 430 4.38 -11.27 20.17
C ILE A 430 2.87 -11.29 19.95
N LEU A 431 2.40 -11.97 18.91
CA LEU A 431 0.97 -12.08 18.63
C LEU A 431 0.21 -12.82 19.71
N LEU A 432 0.77 -13.91 20.24
CA LEU A 432 0.11 -14.72 21.27
C LEU A 432 0.03 -13.97 22.60
N THR A 433 1.13 -13.37 23.04
CA THR A 433 1.16 -12.60 24.29
C THR A 433 0.34 -11.31 24.17
N GLY A 434 0.42 -10.60 23.02
CA GLY A 434 -0.38 -9.42 22.75
C GLY A 434 -1.88 -9.71 22.67
N LEU A 435 -2.29 -10.78 21.98
CA LEU A 435 -3.71 -11.20 21.96
C LEU A 435 -4.17 -11.63 23.36
N GLY A 436 -3.33 -12.35 24.10
CA GLY A 436 -3.60 -12.70 25.50
C GLY A 436 -3.82 -11.47 26.36
N ALA A 437 -2.94 -10.48 26.28
CA ALA A 437 -3.07 -9.21 26.99
C ALA A 437 -4.36 -8.47 26.61
N ALA A 438 -4.69 -8.40 25.31
CA ALA A 438 -5.90 -7.75 24.82
C ALA A 438 -7.19 -8.40 25.33
N LEU A 439 -7.27 -9.73 25.29
CA LEU A 439 -8.44 -10.49 25.70
C LEU A 439 -8.62 -10.49 27.24
N LEU A 440 -7.53 -10.71 27.99
CA LEU A 440 -7.56 -10.68 29.46
C LEU A 440 -7.89 -9.28 29.99
N GLY A 441 -7.47 -8.23 29.28
CA GLY A 441 -7.77 -6.84 29.64
C GLY A 441 -9.23 -6.43 29.49
N LEU A 442 -10.07 -7.26 28.83
CA LEU A 442 -11.51 -7.04 28.78
C LEU A 442 -12.22 -7.43 30.09
N ALA A 443 -11.56 -8.24 30.94
CA ALA A 443 -12.13 -8.71 32.21
C ALA A 443 -11.27 -8.21 33.39
N PRO A 444 -11.74 -7.23 34.18
CA PRO A 444 -10.98 -6.65 35.29
C PRO A 444 -10.49 -7.70 36.33
N ALA A 445 -11.26 -8.77 36.51
CA ALA A 445 -10.88 -9.87 37.40
C ALA A 445 -9.58 -10.59 36.99
N LEU A 446 -9.18 -10.50 35.74
CA LEU A 446 -7.99 -11.15 35.20
C LEU A 446 -6.77 -10.20 35.07
N ALA A 447 -6.81 -9.04 35.74
CA ALA A 447 -5.76 -8.02 35.68
C ALA A 447 -4.35 -8.54 36.04
N PRO A 448 -4.11 -9.45 37.00
CA PRO A 448 -2.79 -10.01 37.26
C PRO A 448 -2.24 -10.78 36.04
N ALA A 449 -3.05 -11.64 35.44
CA ALA A 449 -2.66 -12.41 34.25
C ALA A 449 -2.45 -11.50 33.03
N GLN A 450 -3.29 -10.48 32.88
CA GLN A 450 -3.11 -9.43 31.86
C GLN A 450 -1.73 -8.78 31.98
N ARG A 451 -1.33 -8.35 33.20
CA ARG A 451 -0.04 -7.67 33.43
C ARG A 451 1.14 -8.55 32.98
N VAL A 452 1.10 -9.83 33.31
CA VAL A 452 2.17 -10.78 32.89
C VAL A 452 2.25 -10.84 31.36
N CYS A 453 1.11 -11.03 30.69
CA CYS A 453 1.05 -11.06 29.22
C CYS A 453 1.51 -9.72 28.61
N SER A 454 1.11 -8.60 29.22
CA SER A 454 1.48 -7.25 28.77
C SER A 454 2.98 -7.02 28.89
N CYS A 455 3.61 -7.33 30.02
CA CYS A 455 5.06 -7.21 30.20
C CYS A 455 5.85 -8.07 29.20
N CYS A 456 5.41 -9.30 28.96
CA CYS A 456 6.05 -10.18 27.96
C CYS A 456 5.89 -9.62 26.55
N ALA A 457 4.69 -9.15 26.18
CA ALA A 457 4.41 -8.58 24.87
C ALA A 457 5.20 -7.27 24.64
N GLU A 458 5.25 -6.42 25.65
CA GLU A 458 6.00 -5.15 25.62
C GLU A 458 7.50 -5.38 25.43
N PHE A 459 8.11 -6.29 26.22
CA PHE A 459 9.50 -6.65 26.07
C PHE A 459 9.83 -7.16 24.66
N LEU A 460 9.02 -8.07 24.13
CA LEU A 460 9.23 -8.63 22.79
C LEU A 460 9.05 -7.58 21.70
N ALA A 461 8.07 -6.70 21.84
CA ALA A 461 7.83 -5.60 20.90
C ALA A 461 8.98 -4.57 20.96
N GLU A 462 9.50 -4.26 22.15
CA GLU A 462 10.64 -3.37 22.29
C GLU A 462 11.91 -3.92 21.62
N VAL A 463 12.16 -5.22 21.72
CA VAL A 463 13.26 -5.87 20.98
C VAL A 463 13.09 -5.69 19.48
N LEU A 464 11.86 -5.85 18.98
CA LEU A 464 11.54 -5.68 17.58
C LEU A 464 11.70 -4.21 17.14
N ASP A 465 11.25 -3.25 17.96
CA ASP A 465 11.36 -1.82 17.69
C ASP A 465 12.83 -1.37 17.66
N ARG A 466 13.65 -1.80 18.63
CA ARG A 466 15.09 -1.52 18.66
C ARG A 466 15.80 -2.08 17.43
N TRP A 467 15.44 -3.31 17.01
CA TRP A 467 15.97 -3.89 15.79
C TRP A 467 15.62 -3.06 14.57
N ALA A 468 14.34 -2.68 14.42
CA ALA A 468 13.88 -1.89 13.29
C ALA A 468 14.56 -0.51 13.22
N LEU A 469 14.69 0.17 14.35
CA LEU A 469 15.39 1.47 14.47
C LEU A 469 16.88 1.33 14.11
N TRP A 470 17.55 0.30 14.61
CA TRP A 470 18.97 0.06 14.34
C TRP A 470 19.23 -0.19 12.85
N VAL A 471 18.50 -1.12 12.23
CA VAL A 471 18.67 -1.45 10.82
C VAL A 471 18.26 -0.28 9.90
N SER A 472 17.25 0.49 10.29
CA SER A 472 16.83 1.67 9.49
C SER A 472 17.87 2.77 9.42
N GLY A 473 18.83 2.80 10.36
CA GLY A 473 19.97 3.70 10.35
C GLY A 473 21.11 3.28 9.42
N TRP A 474 21.07 2.06 8.85
CA TRP A 474 22.10 1.59 7.95
C TRP A 474 22.04 2.28 6.59
N PRO A 475 23.18 2.49 5.92
CA PRO A 475 23.21 3.12 4.60
C PRO A 475 22.42 2.28 3.58
N GLY A 476 21.57 2.93 2.77
CA GLY A 476 20.74 2.23 1.79
C GLY A 476 19.55 1.44 2.39
N ALA A 477 19.14 1.74 3.63
CA ALA A 477 17.99 1.10 4.26
C ALA A 477 16.69 1.29 3.45
N GLN A 478 16.54 2.43 2.79
CA GLN A 478 15.43 2.68 1.87
C GLN A 478 15.97 3.06 0.49
N ILE A 479 15.49 2.37 -0.53
CA ILE A 479 15.93 2.57 -1.90
C ILE A 479 14.72 2.86 -2.77
N TRP A 480 14.89 3.82 -3.65
CA TRP A 480 13.90 4.26 -4.62
C TRP A 480 14.39 3.98 -6.03
N PHE A 481 13.47 3.59 -6.89
CA PHE A 481 13.76 3.42 -8.31
C PHE A 481 12.94 4.41 -9.12
N ASP A 482 13.53 4.99 -10.15
CA ASP A 482 12.78 5.67 -11.19
C ASP A 482 11.97 4.65 -12.00
N THR A 483 10.73 4.98 -12.37
CA THR A 483 9.77 4.02 -12.93
C THR A 483 10.27 3.35 -14.21
N ALA A 484 10.95 4.09 -15.10
CA ALA A 484 11.48 3.55 -16.34
C ALA A 484 12.66 2.60 -16.09
N TYR A 485 13.61 3.01 -15.25
CA TYR A 485 14.76 2.18 -14.86
C TYR A 485 14.30 0.90 -14.15
N ALA A 486 13.30 1.04 -13.30
CA ALA A 486 12.70 -0.04 -12.56
C ALA A 486 12.03 -1.09 -13.45
N ALA A 487 11.34 -0.68 -14.49
CA ALA A 487 10.72 -1.59 -15.45
C ALA A 487 11.82 -2.45 -16.15
N VAL A 488 12.92 -1.83 -16.54
CA VAL A 488 14.07 -2.55 -17.13
C VAL A 488 14.65 -3.56 -16.13
N VAL A 489 14.87 -3.17 -14.89
CA VAL A 489 15.38 -4.08 -13.84
C VAL A 489 14.42 -5.25 -13.60
N CYS A 490 13.12 -4.99 -13.53
CA CYS A 490 12.12 -6.06 -13.39
C CYS A 490 12.14 -7.04 -14.56
N LEU A 491 12.26 -6.56 -15.80
CA LEU A 491 12.36 -7.40 -16.98
C LEU A 491 13.64 -8.23 -16.97
N LEU A 492 14.79 -7.66 -16.61
CA LEU A 492 16.06 -8.38 -16.47
C LEU A 492 15.99 -9.47 -15.40
N LEU A 493 15.44 -9.15 -14.21
CA LEU A 493 15.26 -10.13 -13.15
C LEU A 493 14.30 -11.25 -13.56
N ALA A 494 13.19 -10.91 -14.22
CA ALA A 494 12.25 -11.90 -14.74
C ALA A 494 12.90 -12.80 -15.80
N GLY A 495 13.67 -12.23 -16.72
CA GLY A 495 14.45 -12.98 -17.73
C GLY A 495 15.47 -13.92 -17.10
N LEU A 496 16.22 -13.45 -16.09
CA LEU A 496 17.18 -14.28 -15.36
C LEU A 496 16.49 -15.41 -14.58
N CYS A 497 15.34 -15.12 -13.94
CA CYS A 497 14.53 -16.14 -13.28
C CYS A 497 14.06 -17.20 -14.28
N TRP A 498 13.57 -16.77 -15.44
CA TRP A 498 13.13 -17.68 -16.51
C TRP A 498 14.27 -18.53 -17.02
N LEU A 499 15.46 -17.95 -17.32
CA LEU A 499 16.66 -18.67 -17.75
C LEU A 499 17.12 -19.68 -16.70
N ALA A 500 17.17 -19.28 -15.44
CA ALA A 500 17.55 -20.16 -14.33
C ALA A 500 16.59 -21.35 -14.19
N PHE A 501 15.29 -21.11 -14.36
CA PHE A 501 14.27 -22.14 -14.31
C PHE A 501 14.32 -23.07 -15.54
N HIS A 502 14.45 -22.50 -16.74
CA HIS A 502 14.52 -23.25 -18.00
C HIS A 502 15.75 -24.16 -18.07
N ASN A 503 16.92 -23.63 -17.73
CA ASN A 503 18.18 -24.35 -17.75
C ASN A 503 18.42 -25.20 -16.48
N ARG A 504 17.45 -25.32 -15.60
CA ARG A 504 17.55 -26.09 -14.35
C ARG A 504 18.79 -25.75 -13.51
N VAL A 505 19.20 -24.48 -13.51
CA VAL A 505 20.37 -23.99 -12.76
C VAL A 505 20.18 -24.30 -11.27
N ARG A 506 21.26 -24.73 -10.62
CA ARG A 506 21.23 -25.02 -9.18
C ARG A 506 20.91 -23.75 -8.40
N LEU A 507 19.96 -23.83 -7.46
CA LEU A 507 19.53 -22.68 -6.64
C LEU A 507 20.69 -21.97 -5.96
N ARG A 508 21.73 -22.71 -5.54
CA ARG A 508 22.95 -22.17 -4.91
C ARG A 508 23.73 -21.20 -5.82
N VAL A 509 23.52 -21.27 -7.15
CA VAL A 509 24.12 -20.36 -8.13
C VAL A 509 23.12 -19.30 -8.55
N ALA A 510 21.87 -19.70 -8.80
CA ALA A 510 20.82 -18.79 -9.27
C ALA A 510 20.49 -17.70 -8.25
N LEU A 511 20.36 -18.05 -6.96
CA LEU A 511 19.98 -17.09 -5.91
C LEU A 511 21.05 -16.01 -5.69
N PRO A 512 22.35 -16.32 -5.51
CA PRO A 512 23.39 -15.30 -5.43
C PRO A 512 23.46 -14.42 -6.67
N ALA A 513 23.32 -15.00 -7.87
CA ALA A 513 23.34 -14.24 -9.12
C ALA A 513 22.18 -13.23 -9.20
N LEU A 514 20.96 -13.64 -8.81
CA LEU A 514 19.81 -12.75 -8.77
C LEU A 514 19.96 -11.64 -7.72
N LEU A 515 20.48 -11.97 -6.53
CA LEU A 515 20.75 -10.99 -5.48
C LEU A 515 21.85 -10.00 -5.90
N LEU A 516 22.91 -10.49 -6.55
CA LEU A 516 23.97 -9.63 -7.08
C LEU A 516 23.43 -8.69 -8.17
N THR A 517 22.61 -9.19 -9.07
CA THR A 517 21.98 -8.36 -10.13
C THR A 517 21.05 -7.31 -9.52
N ALA A 518 20.25 -7.68 -8.54
CA ALA A 518 19.40 -6.74 -7.81
C ALA A 518 20.24 -5.69 -7.07
N GLY A 519 21.31 -6.10 -6.40
CA GLY A 519 22.23 -5.18 -5.70
C GLY A 519 22.95 -4.22 -6.66
N LEU A 520 23.43 -4.71 -7.80
CA LEU A 520 24.02 -3.90 -8.85
C LEU A 520 23.01 -2.90 -9.43
N ALA A 521 21.79 -3.34 -9.68
CA ALA A 521 20.72 -2.46 -10.16
C ALA A 521 20.40 -1.34 -9.18
N VAL A 522 20.37 -1.66 -7.89
CA VAL A 522 20.22 -0.65 -6.83
C VAL A 522 21.37 0.36 -6.84
N PHE A 523 22.59 -0.14 -6.85
CA PHE A 523 23.78 0.69 -6.84
C PHE A 523 23.85 1.62 -8.06
N THR A 524 23.61 1.10 -9.27
CA THR A 524 23.58 1.90 -10.49
C THR A 524 22.42 2.90 -10.50
N GLY A 525 21.22 2.52 -10.04
CA GLY A 525 20.08 3.43 -9.93
C GLY A 525 20.36 4.59 -8.97
N ASN A 526 20.97 4.32 -7.83
CA ASN A 526 21.37 5.38 -6.88
C ASN A 526 22.49 6.26 -7.45
N ALA A 527 23.47 5.70 -8.15
CA ALA A 527 24.55 6.45 -8.76
C ALA A 527 24.02 7.40 -9.85
N LEU A 528 23.12 6.92 -10.72
CA LEU A 528 22.50 7.72 -11.77
C LEU A 528 21.62 8.87 -11.23
N ASN A 529 20.96 8.65 -10.10
CA ASN A 529 20.06 9.64 -9.50
C ASN A 529 20.73 10.56 -8.47
N ARG A 530 22.01 10.37 -8.18
CA ARG A 530 22.70 11.08 -7.10
C ARG A 530 22.71 12.60 -7.27
N ASP A 531 22.83 13.08 -8.52
CA ASP A 531 22.89 14.52 -8.83
C ASP A 531 21.60 15.08 -9.43
N ALA A 532 20.57 14.25 -9.57
CA ALA A 532 19.31 14.69 -10.14
C ALA A 532 18.55 15.64 -9.22
N VAL A 533 18.24 16.82 -9.69
CA VAL A 533 17.32 17.76 -9.06
C VAL A 533 15.91 17.47 -9.56
N ARG A 534 14.97 17.27 -8.65
CA ARG A 534 13.57 16.97 -8.99
C ARG A 534 12.68 18.11 -8.56
N VAL A 535 11.85 18.59 -9.48
CA VAL A 535 10.82 19.60 -9.21
C VAL A 535 9.47 18.91 -9.36
N GLU A 536 8.73 18.78 -8.26
CA GLU A 536 7.44 18.09 -8.20
C GLU A 536 6.34 19.06 -7.76
N LEU A 537 5.20 19.04 -8.48
CA LEU A 537 3.96 19.68 -8.03
C LEU A 537 3.15 18.66 -7.22
N VAL A 538 2.74 19.04 -6.01
CA VAL A 538 2.12 18.12 -5.06
C VAL A 538 0.91 18.77 -4.39
N GLY A 539 -0.21 18.06 -4.32
CA GLY A 539 -1.37 18.49 -3.55
C GLY A 539 -2.61 18.83 -4.37
N SER A 540 -3.40 19.82 -3.94
CA SER A 540 -4.65 20.20 -4.59
C SER A 540 -4.42 20.87 -5.94
N ARG A 541 -5.29 20.59 -6.92
CA ARG A 541 -5.29 21.22 -8.26
C ARG A 541 -5.17 22.74 -8.22
N ASN A 542 -5.94 23.38 -7.36
CA ASN A 542 -6.04 24.84 -7.29
C ASN A 542 -4.89 25.50 -6.52
N ALA A 543 -4.20 24.76 -5.68
CA ALA A 543 -3.12 25.29 -4.83
C ALA A 543 -2.06 24.22 -4.53
N PRO A 544 -1.37 23.69 -5.57
CA PRO A 544 -0.32 22.70 -5.36
C PRO A 544 0.91 23.35 -4.70
N ALA A 545 1.59 22.60 -3.86
CA ALA A 545 2.93 22.95 -3.39
C ALA A 545 3.97 22.52 -4.42
N VAL A 546 5.09 23.24 -4.45
CA VAL A 546 6.27 22.85 -5.22
C VAL A 546 7.29 22.25 -4.27
N VAL A 547 7.72 21.03 -4.55
CA VAL A 547 8.77 20.32 -3.79
C VAL A 547 9.98 20.18 -4.72
N ILE A 548 11.09 20.78 -4.33
CA ILE A 548 12.36 20.70 -5.04
C ILE A 548 13.26 19.84 -4.19
N SER A 549 13.65 18.67 -4.69
CA SER A 549 14.44 17.71 -3.92
C SER A 549 15.70 17.30 -4.64
N ARG A 550 16.78 17.12 -3.87
CA ARG A 550 18.05 16.52 -4.28
C ARG A 550 18.54 15.62 -3.17
N ASN A 551 18.77 14.36 -3.47
CA ASN A 551 19.14 13.35 -2.47
C ASN A 551 18.13 13.29 -1.31
N GLU A 552 18.57 13.51 -0.07
CA GLU A 552 17.77 13.44 1.17
C GLU A 552 17.28 14.82 1.63
N SER A 553 17.56 15.91 0.87
CA SER A 553 17.17 17.28 1.21
C SER A 553 16.10 17.85 0.24
N ALA A 554 15.27 18.75 0.75
CA ALA A 554 14.27 19.42 -0.06
C ALA A 554 14.04 20.88 0.33
N VAL A 555 13.60 21.66 -0.67
CA VAL A 555 13.03 22.99 -0.53
C VAL A 555 11.57 22.95 -0.90
N ILE A 556 10.70 23.51 -0.06
CA ILE A 556 9.25 23.43 -0.24
C ILE A 556 8.68 24.85 -0.39
N LEU A 557 8.00 25.11 -1.52
CA LEU A 557 7.16 26.29 -1.68
C LEU A 557 5.71 25.88 -1.44
N PHE A 558 5.15 26.33 -0.34
CA PHE A 558 3.82 25.92 0.12
C PHE A 558 2.77 26.98 -0.15
N ARG A 559 1.66 26.62 -0.79
CA ARG A 559 0.54 27.54 -1.02
C ARG A 559 -0.85 26.92 -0.83
N GLY A 560 -0.94 25.71 -0.37
CA GLY A 560 -2.20 25.00 -0.20
C GLY A 560 -2.73 24.98 1.23
N GLY A 561 -3.75 24.16 1.43
CA GLY A 561 -4.34 23.83 2.72
C GLY A 561 -3.84 22.50 3.29
N ASP A 562 -4.65 21.88 4.16
CA ASP A 562 -4.31 20.62 4.82
C ASP A 562 -4.16 19.45 3.84
N VAL A 563 -4.93 19.41 2.74
CA VAL A 563 -4.81 18.40 1.68
C VAL A 563 -3.44 18.47 1.03
N THR A 564 -3.01 19.67 0.63
CA THR A 564 -1.68 19.89 0.04
C THR A 564 -0.57 19.55 1.03
N ARG A 565 -0.73 19.89 2.32
CA ARG A 565 0.24 19.54 3.36
C ARG A 565 0.38 18.01 3.49
N CYS A 566 -0.73 17.29 3.53
CA CYS A 566 -0.72 15.82 3.59
C CYS A 566 0.01 15.21 2.39
N ALA A 567 -0.25 15.73 1.21
CA ALA A 567 0.39 15.28 -0.02
C ALA A 567 1.91 15.57 -0.01
N VAL A 568 2.33 16.75 0.46
CA VAL A 568 3.75 17.09 0.63
C VAL A 568 4.43 16.16 1.62
N GLU A 569 3.86 15.95 2.82
CA GLU A 569 4.43 15.03 3.81
C GLU A 569 4.53 13.60 3.27
N THR A 570 3.52 13.15 2.53
CA THR A 570 3.55 11.83 1.87
C THR A 570 4.66 11.75 0.82
N THR A 571 4.89 12.84 0.07
CA THR A 571 5.98 12.90 -0.93
C THR A 571 7.34 12.90 -0.26
N LEU A 572 7.52 13.65 0.83
CA LEU A 572 8.76 13.64 1.61
C LEU A 572 9.07 12.23 2.16
N GLU A 573 8.07 11.57 2.74
CA GLU A 573 8.20 10.19 3.21
C GLU A 573 8.50 9.21 2.06
N ARG A 574 7.81 9.38 0.93
CA ARG A 574 7.97 8.55 -0.27
C ARG A 574 9.36 8.68 -0.88
N ARG A 575 9.95 9.87 -0.86
CA ARG A 575 11.28 10.17 -1.41
C ARG A 575 12.41 10.01 -0.38
N ASN A 576 12.09 9.58 0.84
CA ASN A 576 13.05 9.48 1.95
C ASN A 576 13.80 10.80 2.21
N ILE A 577 13.10 11.93 2.08
CA ILE A 577 13.65 13.24 2.37
C ILE A 577 13.68 13.39 3.89
N ARG A 578 14.87 13.50 4.46
CA ARG A 578 15.09 13.60 5.91
C ARG A 578 15.13 15.04 6.38
N THR A 579 15.67 15.93 5.55
CA THR A 579 15.85 17.34 5.90
C THR A 579 15.09 18.23 4.94
N VAL A 580 14.24 19.11 5.49
CA VAL A 580 13.65 20.21 4.77
C VAL A 580 14.48 21.44 5.07
N GLU A 581 15.38 21.81 4.15
CA GLU A 581 16.28 22.94 4.34
C GLU A 581 15.51 24.26 4.43
N CYS A 582 14.55 24.46 3.53
CA CYS A 582 13.75 25.67 3.52
C CYS A 582 12.27 25.40 3.24
N LEU A 583 11.40 26.01 4.04
CA LEU A 583 9.96 26.06 3.83
C LEU A 583 9.54 27.51 3.55
N ILE A 584 9.09 27.78 2.35
CA ILE A 584 8.59 29.09 1.91
C ILE A 584 7.07 29.03 1.85
N ASP A 585 6.40 29.71 2.77
CA ASP A 585 4.93 29.80 2.79
C ASP A 585 4.47 30.98 1.92
N LEU A 586 3.93 30.65 0.74
CA LEU A 586 3.46 31.63 -0.24
C LEU A 586 2.03 32.13 0.04
N ARG A 587 1.40 31.72 1.13
CA ARG A 587 0.05 32.14 1.48
C ARG A 587 0.05 33.55 2.06
N LEU A 588 -0.80 34.41 1.52
CA LEU A 588 -0.92 35.79 2.00
C LEU A 588 -1.74 35.93 3.29
N ARG A 589 -2.69 35.00 3.52
CA ARG A 589 -3.57 34.99 4.70
C ARG A 589 -3.72 33.55 5.21
N PRO A 590 -2.68 33.01 5.86
CA PRO A 590 -2.74 31.67 6.40
C PRO A 590 -3.71 31.59 7.58
N ARG A 591 -4.70 30.69 7.53
CA ARG A 591 -5.61 30.42 8.68
C ARG A 591 -4.87 29.79 9.85
N SER A 592 -3.78 29.11 9.60
CA SER A 592 -2.90 28.48 10.59
C SER A 592 -1.46 28.46 10.09
N ALA A 593 -0.50 28.62 11.00
CA ALA A 593 0.92 28.47 10.67
C ALA A 593 1.22 27.02 10.24
N GLN A 594 2.10 26.85 9.26
CA GLN A 594 2.56 25.53 8.87
C GLN A 594 3.46 24.95 9.97
N ARG A 595 3.18 23.71 10.37
CA ARG A 595 3.94 22.99 11.42
C ARG A 595 4.94 21.96 10.87
N MET A 596 5.17 21.93 9.54
CA MET A 596 6.19 21.06 8.96
C MET A 596 7.58 21.45 9.49
N GLY A 597 8.38 20.46 9.88
CA GLY A 597 9.75 20.66 10.31
C GLY A 597 10.59 21.22 9.15
N ALA A 598 11.27 22.34 9.34
CA ALA A 598 12.21 22.90 8.37
C ALA A 598 13.29 23.68 9.14
N GLU A 599 14.52 23.65 8.62
CA GLU A 599 15.65 24.39 9.20
C GLU A 599 15.43 25.91 9.07
N GLN A 600 15.02 26.34 7.90
CA GLN A 600 14.68 27.74 7.63
C GLN A 600 13.23 27.88 7.22
N ARG A 601 12.56 28.93 7.72
CA ARG A 601 11.17 29.24 7.36
C ARG A 601 11.03 30.68 6.89
N ILE A 602 10.35 30.84 5.78
CA ILE A 602 10.04 32.14 5.21
C ILE A 602 8.53 32.21 5.00
N ALA A 603 7.89 33.17 5.64
CA ALA A 603 6.47 33.42 5.48
C ALA A 603 6.26 34.74 4.73
N VAL A 604 5.65 34.65 3.55
CA VAL A 604 5.47 35.82 2.66
C VAL A 604 4.51 36.86 3.25
N ASP A 605 3.55 36.42 4.09
CA ASP A 605 2.64 37.31 4.80
C ASP A 605 3.36 38.32 5.73
N ARG A 606 4.56 37.98 6.19
CA ARG A 606 5.40 38.81 7.06
C ARG A 606 6.43 39.67 6.32
N MET A 607 6.58 39.52 5.00
CA MET A 607 7.45 40.36 4.20
C MET A 607 6.82 41.73 3.99
N ALA A 608 7.63 42.79 3.79
CA ALA A 608 7.12 44.08 3.40
C ALA A 608 6.57 44.06 1.96
N LEU A 609 5.63 44.96 1.65
CA LEU A 609 5.07 45.07 0.29
C LEU A 609 6.20 45.41 -0.70
N TYR A 610 6.19 44.74 -1.85
CA TYR A 610 7.20 44.84 -2.91
C TYR A 610 8.62 44.50 -2.49
N ALA A 611 8.78 43.85 -1.30
CA ALA A 611 10.08 43.32 -0.91
C ALA A 611 10.38 42.02 -1.67
N THR A 612 11.63 41.93 -2.11
CA THR A 612 12.18 40.71 -2.72
C THR A 612 13.11 40.06 -1.72
N ARG A 613 12.97 38.73 -1.57
CA ARG A 613 13.86 37.93 -0.74
C ARG A 613 14.44 36.78 -1.54
N ARG A 614 15.77 36.75 -1.63
CA ARG A 614 16.51 35.63 -2.24
C ARG A 614 17.00 34.66 -1.18
N VAL A 615 16.85 33.39 -1.45
CA VAL A 615 17.27 32.32 -0.56
C VAL A 615 17.93 31.24 -1.39
N ARG A 616 19.17 30.91 -1.04
CA ARG A 616 19.88 29.75 -1.59
C ARG A 616 19.76 28.62 -0.59
N CYS A 617 19.12 27.55 -1.01
CA CYS A 617 18.94 26.36 -0.21
C CYS A 617 19.24 25.14 -1.08
N GLY A 618 20.30 24.42 -0.77
CA GLY A 618 20.67 23.15 -1.39
C GLY A 618 20.54 23.12 -2.93
N PRO A 619 19.48 22.47 -3.45
CA PRO A 619 19.35 22.25 -4.90
C PRO A 619 18.86 23.46 -5.71
N ALA A 620 18.40 24.53 -5.05
CA ALA A 620 17.72 25.63 -5.75
C ALA A 620 18.02 27.01 -5.11
N GLU A 621 18.01 28.03 -5.95
CA GLU A 621 17.94 29.42 -5.55
C GLU A 621 16.50 29.92 -5.77
N VAL A 622 15.85 30.41 -4.73
CA VAL A 622 14.47 30.88 -4.78
C VAL A 622 14.42 32.35 -4.48
N GLU A 623 13.85 33.12 -5.40
CA GLU A 623 13.59 34.54 -5.27
C GLU A 623 12.07 34.74 -5.12
N VAL A 624 11.64 35.32 -4.01
CA VAL A 624 10.23 35.59 -3.72
C VAL A 624 9.97 37.07 -3.66
N LEU A 625 9.04 37.52 -4.50
CA LEU A 625 8.55 38.90 -4.53
C LEU A 625 7.12 38.95 -3.97
N ARG A 626 6.90 39.78 -2.93
CA ARG A 626 5.56 40.03 -2.42
C ARG A 626 4.92 41.19 -3.17
N THR A 627 3.73 40.98 -3.72
CA THR A 627 2.90 42.04 -4.30
C THR A 627 1.67 42.31 -3.41
N ARG A 628 0.89 43.36 -3.74
CA ARG A 628 -0.28 43.74 -2.93
C ARG A 628 -1.32 42.62 -2.79
N ASN A 629 -1.61 41.92 -3.87
CA ASN A 629 -2.66 40.90 -3.94
C ASN A 629 -2.14 39.48 -4.20
N GLY A 630 -0.81 39.29 -4.18
CA GLY A 630 -0.21 37.98 -4.46
C GLY A 630 1.27 37.95 -4.15
N CYS A 631 1.91 36.88 -4.57
CA CYS A 631 3.36 36.79 -4.61
C CYS A 631 3.80 36.00 -5.85
N VAL A 632 5.02 36.29 -6.29
CA VAL A 632 5.70 35.59 -7.37
C VAL A 632 6.94 34.93 -6.77
N ALA A 633 7.12 33.65 -6.98
CA ALA A 633 8.33 32.94 -6.63
C ALA A 633 9.02 32.45 -7.91
N ARG A 634 10.24 32.90 -8.11
CA ARG A 634 11.15 32.49 -9.18
C ARG A 634 12.15 31.50 -8.60
N ILE A 635 12.30 30.39 -9.26
CA ILE A 635 13.11 29.27 -8.80
C ILE A 635 14.15 28.98 -9.87
N HIS A 636 15.42 29.03 -9.52
CA HIS A 636 16.51 28.58 -10.37
C HIS A 636 17.00 27.22 -9.86
N ALA A 637 16.83 26.19 -10.65
CA ALA A 637 17.23 24.83 -10.30
C ALA A 637 17.76 24.12 -11.54
N ALA A 638 18.92 23.48 -11.42
CA ALA A 638 19.56 22.72 -12.50
C ALA A 638 19.70 23.46 -13.85
N GLY A 639 19.99 24.78 -13.81
CA GLY A 639 20.15 25.61 -15.02
C GLY A 639 18.84 26.07 -15.66
N GLN A 640 17.69 25.73 -15.08
CA GLN A 640 16.36 26.13 -15.57
C GLN A 640 15.64 27.05 -14.58
N THR A 641 14.76 27.88 -15.12
CA THR A 641 13.99 28.87 -14.37
C THR A 641 12.52 28.46 -14.33
N PHE A 642 12.01 28.27 -13.11
CA PHE A 642 10.60 27.99 -12.86
C PHE A 642 9.97 29.18 -12.16
N VAL A 643 8.71 29.51 -12.49
CA VAL A 643 7.94 30.56 -11.81
C VAL A 643 6.64 29.96 -11.28
N THR A 644 6.30 30.28 -10.05
CA THR A 644 4.99 29.97 -9.46
C THR A 644 4.37 31.24 -8.88
N LEU A 645 3.05 31.35 -9.00
CA LEU A 645 2.26 32.49 -8.56
C LEU A 645 1.32 32.07 -7.43
N SER A 646 1.09 32.93 -6.47
CA SER A 646 0.05 32.79 -5.46
C SER A 646 -0.78 34.08 -5.41
N GLY A 647 -2.11 33.94 -5.55
CA GLY A 647 -3.01 35.08 -5.65
C GLY A 647 -2.90 35.83 -7.01
N SER A 648 -3.49 37.04 -7.10
CA SER A 648 -3.46 37.90 -8.29
C SER A 648 -2.23 38.79 -8.20
N ALA A 649 -1.09 38.29 -8.63
CA ALA A 649 0.16 39.09 -8.67
C ALA A 649 0.19 39.95 -9.92
N ALA A 650 0.26 41.27 -9.75
CA ALA A 650 0.53 42.23 -10.83
C ALA A 650 1.99 42.67 -10.73
N LEU A 651 2.69 42.62 -11.85
CA LEU A 651 4.10 43.04 -12.00
C LEU A 651 4.21 44.17 -13.01
N ALA A 652 5.14 45.08 -12.77
CA ALA A 652 5.42 46.20 -13.67
C ALA A 652 6.03 45.76 -15.01
N ALA A 653 6.77 44.64 -15.01
CA ALA A 653 7.33 44.01 -16.21
C ALA A 653 7.14 42.49 -16.16
N PRO A 654 6.95 41.81 -17.30
CA PRO A 654 6.80 40.39 -17.34
C PRO A 654 8.10 39.68 -16.94
N VAL A 655 7.97 38.66 -16.08
CA VAL A 655 9.09 37.78 -15.69
C VAL A 655 9.24 36.70 -16.74
N GLN A 656 10.46 36.49 -17.20
CA GLN A 656 10.78 35.41 -18.13
C GLN A 656 11.12 34.11 -17.33
N ALA A 657 10.57 33.00 -17.78
CA ALA A 657 10.80 31.69 -17.20
C ALA A 657 10.71 30.58 -18.25
N ASP A 658 11.46 29.50 -18.06
CA ASP A 658 11.35 28.32 -18.91
C ASP A 658 10.03 27.57 -18.61
N TYR A 659 9.66 27.51 -17.34
CA TYR A 659 8.44 26.81 -16.92
C TYR A 659 7.57 27.64 -15.97
N LEU A 660 6.27 27.70 -16.27
CA LEU A 660 5.27 28.16 -15.33
C LEU A 660 4.69 26.98 -14.54
N LEU A 661 4.75 27.04 -13.22
CA LEU A 661 4.22 26.01 -12.32
C LEU A 661 2.80 26.39 -11.89
N ALA A 662 1.84 25.58 -12.29
CA ALA A 662 0.40 25.63 -12.03
C ALA A 662 -0.16 26.92 -11.40
N SER A 663 -0.86 27.71 -12.16
CA SER A 663 -1.56 28.90 -11.66
C SER A 663 -3.07 28.77 -11.91
N PRO A 664 -3.96 29.12 -10.95
CA PRO A 664 -5.40 29.07 -11.15
C PRO A 664 -5.90 30.15 -12.12
N ALA A 665 -5.10 31.20 -12.41
CA ALA A 665 -5.42 32.26 -13.32
C ALA A 665 -4.33 32.41 -14.40
N ARG A 666 -4.72 32.88 -15.59
CA ARG A 666 -3.76 33.21 -16.66
C ARG A 666 -2.85 34.31 -16.19
N PRO A 667 -1.53 34.10 -16.08
CA PRO A 667 -0.62 35.13 -15.63
C PRO A 667 -0.15 35.97 -16.82
N ASP A 668 -0.74 37.14 -17.00
CA ASP A 668 -0.29 38.09 -18.03
C ASP A 668 1.10 38.70 -17.71
N CYS A 669 1.58 38.49 -16.48
CA CYS A 669 2.85 39.02 -15.98
C CYS A 669 4.04 38.05 -16.14
N VAL A 670 3.86 36.86 -16.76
CA VAL A 670 4.94 35.88 -16.95
C VAL A 670 5.01 35.46 -18.41
N LYS A 671 6.22 35.53 -19.00
CA LYS A 671 6.53 34.88 -20.28
C LYS A 671 7.18 33.54 -20.00
N TYR A 672 6.66 32.46 -20.58
CA TYR A 672 7.10 31.10 -20.32
C TYR A 672 7.08 30.25 -21.60
N ASP A 673 7.94 29.23 -21.65
CA ASP A 673 8.03 28.31 -22.78
C ASP A 673 7.08 27.15 -22.61
N ALA A 674 6.95 26.64 -21.38
CA ALA A 674 6.07 25.52 -21.06
C ALA A 674 5.37 25.66 -19.70
N ILE A 675 4.31 24.89 -19.49
CA ILE A 675 3.55 24.89 -18.24
C ILE A 675 3.54 23.50 -17.62
N LEU A 676 3.77 23.45 -16.31
CA LEU A 676 3.63 22.27 -15.49
C LEU A 676 2.38 22.42 -14.60
N SER A 677 1.40 21.55 -14.79
CA SER A 677 0.13 21.58 -14.06
C SER A 677 -0.29 20.18 -13.58
N LEU A 678 -1.04 20.10 -12.49
CA LEU A 678 -1.70 18.88 -12.00
C LEU A 678 -3.05 18.62 -12.70
N SER A 679 -3.52 19.51 -13.55
CA SER A 679 -4.83 19.43 -14.19
C SER A 679 -4.74 19.65 -15.70
N SER A 680 -5.54 18.89 -16.45
CA SER A 680 -5.74 19.08 -17.89
C SER A 680 -6.73 20.21 -18.24
N ASP A 681 -7.38 20.83 -17.23
CA ASP A 681 -8.48 21.78 -17.44
C ASP A 681 -8.05 23.21 -17.80
N TYR A 682 -6.77 23.46 -17.94
CA TYR A 682 -6.26 24.77 -18.41
C TYR A 682 -6.45 24.91 -19.93
N ARG A 683 -7.70 25.01 -20.37
CA ARG A 683 -8.10 25.14 -21.80
C ARG A 683 -7.54 26.37 -22.52
N TRP A 684 -6.98 27.34 -21.80
CA TRP A 684 -6.37 28.53 -22.34
C TRP A 684 -4.87 28.35 -22.66
N MET A 685 -4.32 27.15 -22.47
CA MET A 685 -2.91 26.83 -22.68
C MET A 685 -2.72 25.94 -23.90
N PRO A 686 -1.95 26.37 -24.91
CA PRO A 686 -1.77 25.58 -26.15
C PRO A 686 -0.97 24.29 -25.92
N GLU A 687 -0.19 24.17 -24.85
CA GLU A 687 0.69 23.04 -24.56
C GLU A 687 0.74 22.73 -23.06
N ALA A 688 -0.39 22.38 -22.48
CA ALA A 688 -0.38 21.84 -21.11
C ALA A 688 0.08 20.39 -21.14
N LEU A 689 1.30 20.11 -20.66
CA LEU A 689 1.72 18.76 -20.33
C LEU A 689 0.92 18.30 -19.11
N SER A 690 -0.25 17.69 -19.38
CA SER A 690 -1.05 17.04 -18.35
C SER A 690 -0.42 15.71 -18.00
N SER A 691 0.32 15.63 -16.93
CA SER A 691 0.66 14.33 -16.34
C SER A 691 0.45 14.40 -14.83
N GLY A 692 -0.26 13.42 -14.34
CA GLY A 692 -0.39 13.19 -12.93
C GLY A 692 0.96 12.84 -12.31
N GLN A 693 1.64 13.74 -11.68
CA GLN A 693 3.02 13.72 -11.19
C GLN A 693 4.06 13.96 -12.29
N LEU A 694 4.22 15.21 -12.69
CA LEU A 694 5.39 15.64 -13.44
C LEU A 694 6.60 15.67 -12.49
N CYS A 695 7.42 14.63 -12.60
CA CYS A 695 8.75 14.57 -12.05
C CYS A 695 9.71 14.94 -13.18
N HIS A 696 10.08 16.23 -13.33
CA HIS A 696 11.22 16.59 -14.15
C HIS A 696 12.48 16.33 -13.34
N SER A 697 13.20 15.26 -13.67
CA SER A 697 14.56 15.05 -13.19
C SER A 697 15.53 15.68 -14.18
N PHE A 698 16.18 16.75 -13.77
CA PHE A 698 17.26 17.35 -14.55
C PHE A 698 18.59 16.76 -14.08
N SER A 699 19.30 16.06 -14.96
CA SER A 699 20.71 15.79 -14.76
C SER A 699 21.48 17.10 -15.00
N ARG A 700 22.51 17.38 -14.19
CA ARG A 700 23.48 18.42 -14.49
C ARG A 700 24.10 18.07 -15.86
N ALA A 701 23.69 18.77 -16.91
CA ALA A 701 24.58 18.91 -18.05
C ALA A 701 25.76 19.77 -17.56
N GLU A 702 26.98 19.31 -17.80
CA GLU A 702 28.23 20.00 -17.51
C GLU A 702 28.25 21.43 -18.06
#